data_35d8c29ef42b93ad4e8b6f101c7f7efb
#
_entry.id   35d8c29ef42b93ad4e8b6f101c7f7efb
#
_cell.length_a   1.000
_cell.length_b   1.000
_cell.length_c   1.000
_cell.angle_alpha   90.00
_cell.angle_beta   90.00
_cell.angle_gamma   90.00
#
_symmetry.space_group_name_H-M   'P 1'
#
loop_
_entity.id
_entity.type
_entity.pdbx_description
1 polymer ?
#
loop_
_entity_poly.entity_id
_entity_poly.type
_entity_poly.pdbx_seq_one_letter_code
_entity_poly.pdbx_strand_id
1 'polypeptide(L)'
;MIDRPNDALTLTLPDGSTRTVPYGTLPRDVVASIGAGLLRAALAVEVNGTVQDLVTPLRTGGTFRVLTERDAKALDVLRHSAAHVLATAVRRLRPQAKIGFGPAIEDGFYYDFEVDEPFTPEDLAAFEAEMRKVVAEKYPFVREEVNRQEAERRFVDDPLKLERLAELGDDEIISVYTDGPFVDLCRGPHVPDTSRIKHFKLMHTAPAYWRGDERRQQLQRIYGTAWFTKEELDAYLHRLEEARRRDHRVLGKELDLFSTDQRVGAGLILWHPRGAIVRNEIETFERELILRHGYELVYTPHVVNEKLFEISGHLVNFAENMFGPIEVEGTNYRPKPMNCPGHICIYQSHQRSYRDLPLRFAEFGTVYRYERSGVLHGMLRVRGFTQDDAHVFCTPEQVPEEIARLLELVDEMLTVFGYPYTIELSTRPENALGTPEVWERAERTLAQVLEARGQAYTIDAGGGAFYGPKLDFKLIDAIGRKWQGPTVQLDFNLPERFGLEYIGADNAAHRPVMLHRVLVGSMERFVGGLIEHYAGAFPLWLAPEQLRVIPITDEVRDAAAAVAARAKEAGLRVLLDDRAQTLNYRIAEAERLKTPYMAVIGKREVEAGTVALREHRLGRTQKPQILGVDELLARLTHEVATRALPGAHGPAAGSGAQAAAD
;
A
#
# COMPACT_ATOMS: atom_id res chain seq x y z
N MET A 1 -21.37 30.50 29.78
CA MET A 1 -22.55 29.61 30.00
C MET A 1 -23.73 30.20 29.28
N ILE A 2 -24.06 29.71 28.09
CA ILE A 2 -25.34 30.05 27.46
C ILE A 2 -26.31 28.98 27.94
N ASP A 3 -27.11 29.31 28.93
CA ASP A 3 -28.24 28.51 29.41
C ASP A 3 -29.24 28.38 28.26
N ARG A 4 -29.37 27.15 27.67
CA ARG A 4 -30.47 26.77 26.79
C ARG A 4 -31.25 25.59 27.40
N PRO A 5 -32.02 25.80 28.46
CA PRO A 5 -32.69 24.70 29.17
C PRO A 5 -33.90 24.07 28.49
N ASN A 6 -34.34 24.57 27.31
CA ASN A 6 -35.62 24.18 26.72
C ASN A 6 -35.57 23.72 25.24
N ASP A 7 -34.40 23.51 24.65
CA ASP A 7 -34.31 23.05 23.26
C ASP A 7 -34.43 21.51 23.20
N ALA A 8 -35.56 21.03 22.68
CA ALA A 8 -35.74 19.62 22.38
C ALA A 8 -34.98 19.25 21.10
N LEU A 9 -34.21 18.19 21.15
CA LEU A 9 -33.49 17.64 20.00
C LEU A 9 -34.34 16.57 19.30
N THR A 10 -34.47 16.65 17.99
CA THR A 10 -35.11 15.61 17.17
C THR A 10 -34.05 14.71 16.58
N LEU A 11 -34.11 13.41 16.88
CA LEU A 11 -33.21 12.37 16.39
C LEU A 11 -33.97 11.53 15.35
N THR A 12 -33.36 11.29 14.19
CA THR A 12 -33.91 10.43 13.12
C THR A 12 -33.17 9.11 13.14
N LEU A 13 -33.90 8.01 13.38
CA LEU A 13 -33.34 6.67 13.42
C LEU A 13 -33.20 6.07 11.99
N PRO A 14 -32.44 4.98 11.80
CA PRO A 14 -32.22 4.37 10.47
C PRO A 14 -33.49 3.90 9.77
N ASP A 15 -34.55 3.58 10.51
CA ASP A 15 -35.88 3.19 10.00
C ASP A 15 -36.76 4.41 9.60
N GLY A 16 -36.23 5.60 9.69
CA GLY A 16 -36.94 6.87 9.41
C GLY A 16 -37.81 7.36 10.56
N SER A 17 -37.97 6.61 11.66
CA SER A 17 -38.69 7.07 12.84
C SER A 17 -37.94 8.19 13.57
N THR A 18 -38.66 9.08 14.25
CA THR A 18 -38.06 10.18 14.99
C THR A 18 -38.24 10.02 16.49
N ARG A 19 -37.29 10.56 17.25
CA ARG A 19 -37.34 10.67 18.71
C ARG A 19 -37.01 12.09 19.12
N THR A 20 -37.84 12.66 19.97
CA THR A 20 -37.60 13.97 20.56
C THR A 20 -37.09 13.78 21.98
N VAL A 21 -35.93 14.35 22.29
CA VAL A 21 -35.27 14.23 23.58
C VAL A 21 -34.79 15.62 24.06
N PRO A 22 -34.70 15.87 25.37
CA PRO A 22 -34.12 17.10 25.89
C PRO A 22 -32.66 17.29 25.48
N TYR A 23 -32.20 18.53 25.32
CA TYR A 23 -30.80 18.89 25.18
C TYR A 23 -29.99 18.28 26.34
N GLY A 24 -28.84 17.70 26.06
CA GLY A 24 -27.98 17.04 27.06
C GLY A 24 -28.37 15.60 27.43
N THR A 25 -29.43 15.03 26.82
CA THR A 25 -29.75 13.59 26.99
C THR A 25 -28.55 12.71 26.61
N LEU A 26 -28.27 11.69 27.42
CA LEU A 26 -27.20 10.75 27.10
C LEU A 26 -27.64 9.76 26.01
N PRO A 27 -26.79 9.41 25.05
CA PRO A 27 -27.10 8.42 24.03
C PRO A 27 -27.58 7.09 24.60
N ARG A 28 -27.00 6.63 25.71
CA ARG A 28 -27.42 5.39 26.39
C ARG A 28 -28.90 5.39 26.78
N ASP A 29 -29.44 6.54 27.18
CA ASP A 29 -30.84 6.65 27.61
C ASP A 29 -31.78 6.59 26.39
N VAL A 30 -31.35 7.19 25.27
CA VAL A 30 -32.04 7.05 23.98
C VAL A 30 -32.04 5.59 23.54
N VAL A 31 -30.89 4.92 23.54
CA VAL A 31 -30.76 3.52 23.16
C VAL A 31 -31.58 2.61 24.07
N ALA A 32 -31.60 2.89 25.39
CA ALA A 32 -32.42 2.15 26.36
C ALA A 32 -33.93 2.27 26.06
N SER A 33 -34.39 3.45 25.61
CA SER A 33 -35.78 3.66 25.22
C SER A 33 -36.19 2.90 23.94
N ILE A 34 -35.21 2.54 23.09
CA ILE A 34 -35.43 1.72 21.87
C ILE A 34 -35.53 0.25 22.26
N GLY A 35 -34.62 -0.24 23.14
CA GLY A 35 -34.68 -1.62 23.59
C GLY A 35 -33.49 -2.06 24.45
N ALA A 36 -33.76 -2.83 25.50
CA ALA A 36 -32.73 -3.32 26.40
C ALA A 36 -31.70 -4.26 25.74
N GLY A 37 -32.10 -5.00 24.70
CA GLY A 37 -31.20 -5.83 23.89
C GLY A 37 -30.20 -4.98 23.11
N LEU A 38 -30.67 -3.91 22.48
CA LEU A 38 -29.83 -2.97 21.73
C LEU A 38 -28.85 -2.25 22.67
N LEU A 39 -29.30 -1.83 23.85
CA LEU A 39 -28.40 -1.19 24.84
C LEU A 39 -27.25 -2.13 25.27
N ARG A 40 -27.52 -3.42 25.45
CA ARG A 40 -26.48 -4.39 25.77
C ARG A 40 -25.46 -4.58 24.65
N ALA A 41 -25.89 -4.48 23.40
CA ALA A 41 -25.04 -4.62 22.21
C ALA A 41 -24.33 -3.29 21.83
N ALA A 42 -24.85 -2.15 22.26
CA ALA A 42 -24.34 -0.84 21.90
C ALA A 42 -22.92 -0.60 22.44
N LEU A 43 -22.05 -0.10 21.59
CA LEU A 43 -20.68 0.31 21.93
C LEU A 43 -20.53 1.83 21.86
N ALA A 44 -21.16 2.45 20.86
CA ALA A 44 -21.14 3.89 20.60
C ALA A 44 -22.39 4.28 19.80
N VAL A 45 -22.53 5.54 19.47
CA VAL A 45 -23.54 6.06 18.53
C VAL A 45 -22.88 6.93 17.47
N GLU A 46 -23.53 7.04 16.34
CA GLU A 46 -23.16 7.98 15.28
C GLU A 46 -24.27 9.04 15.17
N VAL A 47 -23.91 10.32 15.34
CA VAL A 47 -24.82 11.46 15.24
C VAL A 47 -24.33 12.36 14.11
N ASN A 48 -25.11 12.53 13.05
CA ASN A 48 -24.73 13.32 11.87
C ASN A 48 -23.35 12.94 11.30
N GLY A 49 -23.04 11.62 11.26
CA GLY A 49 -21.76 11.11 10.77
C GLY A 49 -20.61 11.13 11.79
N THR A 50 -20.78 11.78 12.95
CA THR A 50 -19.77 11.83 14.02
C THR A 50 -20.03 10.75 15.06
N VAL A 51 -18.97 9.95 15.36
CA VAL A 51 -19.05 8.88 16.37
C VAL A 51 -18.89 9.49 17.77
N GLN A 52 -19.77 9.10 18.67
CA GLN A 52 -19.78 9.50 20.09
C GLN A 52 -20.00 8.28 20.97
N ASP A 53 -19.44 8.29 22.19
CA ASP A 53 -19.75 7.24 23.15
C ASP A 53 -21.17 7.40 23.78
N LEU A 54 -21.56 6.39 24.54
CA LEU A 54 -22.90 6.34 25.14
C LEU A 54 -23.09 7.34 26.29
N VAL A 55 -22.02 8.00 26.75
CA VAL A 55 -22.02 8.90 27.91
C VAL A 55 -21.73 10.37 27.57
N THR A 56 -21.47 10.67 26.28
CA THR A 56 -21.33 12.06 25.81
C THR A 56 -22.70 12.71 25.61
N PRO A 57 -23.04 13.80 26.30
CA PRO A 57 -24.35 14.44 26.18
C PRO A 57 -24.64 14.91 24.75
N LEU A 58 -25.84 14.61 24.24
CA LEU A 58 -26.30 15.05 22.92
C LEU A 58 -26.53 16.57 22.93
N ARG A 59 -25.94 17.27 21.95
CA ARG A 59 -26.00 18.73 21.80
C ARG A 59 -26.64 19.18 20.50
N THR A 60 -26.81 18.23 19.55
CA THR A 60 -27.42 18.48 18.24
C THR A 60 -28.42 17.37 17.93
N GLY A 61 -29.52 17.73 17.27
CA GLY A 61 -30.42 16.77 16.64
C GLY A 61 -29.89 16.33 15.26
N GLY A 62 -30.63 15.41 14.61
CA GLY A 62 -30.31 14.89 13.28
C GLY A 62 -30.28 13.36 13.20
N THR A 63 -29.49 12.81 12.31
CA THR A 63 -29.38 11.34 12.15
C THR A 63 -28.75 10.71 13.39
N PHE A 64 -29.31 9.59 13.86
CA PHE A 64 -28.84 8.88 15.05
C PHE A 64 -28.79 7.40 14.77
N ARG A 65 -27.61 6.78 14.81
CA ARG A 65 -27.39 5.36 14.58
C ARG A 65 -26.61 4.74 15.74
N VAL A 66 -27.05 3.59 16.22
CA VAL A 66 -26.34 2.82 17.25
C VAL A 66 -25.28 1.97 16.58
N LEU A 67 -24.06 2.01 17.11
CA LEU A 67 -22.92 1.21 16.66
C LEU A 67 -22.71 0.01 17.58
N THR A 68 -22.55 -1.15 16.97
CA THR A 68 -22.35 -2.45 17.64
C THR A 68 -21.07 -3.11 17.13
N GLU A 69 -20.76 -4.32 17.60
CA GLU A 69 -19.61 -5.12 17.14
C GLU A 69 -19.65 -5.43 15.62
N ARG A 70 -20.79 -5.19 14.95
CA ARG A 70 -20.94 -5.39 13.50
C ARG A 70 -20.56 -4.16 12.67
N ASP A 71 -20.32 -3.05 13.31
CA ASP A 71 -20.04 -1.78 12.64
C ASP A 71 -18.53 -1.50 12.64
N ALA A 72 -17.94 -1.32 11.48
CA ALA A 72 -16.50 -1.04 11.35
C ALA A 72 -16.03 0.18 12.17
N LYS A 73 -16.86 1.24 12.23
CA LYS A 73 -16.56 2.44 13.05
C LYS A 73 -16.48 2.16 14.56
N ALA A 74 -17.15 1.10 15.05
CA ALA A 74 -17.08 0.71 16.46
C ALA A 74 -15.72 0.07 16.82
N LEU A 75 -14.98 -0.44 15.81
CA LEU A 75 -13.66 -1.03 16.02
C LEU A 75 -12.63 0.03 16.43
N ASP A 76 -12.71 1.24 15.88
CA ASP A 76 -11.83 2.35 16.29
C ASP A 76 -12.10 2.78 17.73
N VAL A 77 -13.37 2.75 18.18
CA VAL A 77 -13.76 3.00 19.57
C VAL A 77 -13.19 1.93 20.50
N LEU A 78 -13.24 0.66 20.09
CA LEU A 78 -12.65 -0.46 20.82
C LEU A 78 -11.13 -0.29 20.96
N ARG A 79 -10.44 0.03 19.87
CA ARG A 79 -8.99 0.24 19.80
C ARG A 79 -8.54 1.41 20.65
N HIS A 80 -9.25 2.54 20.59
CA HIS A 80 -8.99 3.69 21.44
C HIS A 80 -9.14 3.33 22.92
N SER A 81 -10.18 2.60 23.28
CA SER A 81 -10.39 2.14 24.66
C SER A 81 -9.32 1.13 25.10
N ALA A 82 -8.84 0.27 24.20
CA ALA A 82 -7.73 -0.63 24.46
C ALA A 82 -6.41 0.11 24.73
N ALA A 83 -6.20 1.27 24.09
CA ALA A 83 -5.06 2.15 24.38
C ALA A 83 -5.10 2.68 25.83
N HIS A 84 -6.28 3.05 26.35
CA HIS A 84 -6.43 3.44 27.75
C HIS A 84 -6.19 2.27 28.71
N VAL A 85 -6.69 1.07 28.40
CA VAL A 85 -6.41 -0.14 29.20
C VAL A 85 -4.91 -0.45 29.22
N LEU A 86 -4.18 -0.22 28.12
CA LEU A 86 -2.72 -0.30 28.10
C LEU A 86 -2.09 0.74 29.03
N ALA A 87 -2.52 1.99 28.95
CA ALA A 87 -2.01 3.07 29.80
C ALA A 87 -2.25 2.75 31.30
N THR A 88 -3.42 2.24 31.65
CA THR A 88 -3.74 1.75 32.99
C THR A 88 -2.78 0.65 33.42
N ALA A 89 -2.52 -0.34 32.58
CA ALA A 89 -1.61 -1.45 32.88
C ALA A 89 -0.16 -0.97 33.06
N VAL A 90 0.31 -0.09 32.18
CA VAL A 90 1.66 0.50 32.28
C VAL A 90 1.80 1.31 33.58
N ARG A 91 0.83 2.16 33.92
CA ARG A 91 0.85 2.96 35.15
C ARG A 91 0.88 2.09 36.40
N ARG A 92 0.18 0.93 36.42
CA ARG A 92 0.21 -0.01 37.55
C ARG A 92 1.58 -0.66 37.73
N LEU A 93 2.26 -1.04 36.66
CA LEU A 93 3.55 -1.73 36.72
C LEU A 93 4.75 -0.79 36.68
N ARG A 94 4.59 0.40 36.16
CA ARG A 94 5.58 1.47 36.04
C ARG A 94 4.98 2.82 36.48
N PRO A 95 4.78 3.05 37.79
CA PRO A 95 4.11 4.27 38.28
C PRO A 95 4.79 5.58 37.89
N GLN A 96 6.11 5.52 37.61
CA GLN A 96 6.91 6.69 37.19
C GLN A 96 6.75 7.05 35.71
N ALA A 97 6.15 6.17 34.88
CA ALA A 97 5.94 6.45 33.48
C ALA A 97 4.98 7.62 33.32
N LYS A 98 5.40 8.66 32.58
CA LYS A 98 4.54 9.79 32.23
C LYS A 98 3.76 9.44 30.97
N ILE A 99 2.51 9.90 30.94
CA ILE A 99 1.53 9.48 29.96
C ILE A 99 1.44 10.51 28.83
N GLY A 100 1.74 10.10 27.60
CA GLY A 100 1.53 10.88 26.39
C GLY A 100 0.08 10.80 25.91
N PHE A 101 -0.13 10.24 24.73
CA PHE A 101 -1.46 9.99 24.17
C PHE A 101 -1.45 8.71 23.31
N GLY A 102 -2.63 8.14 23.08
CA GLY A 102 -2.79 6.89 22.36
C GLY A 102 -4.04 6.82 21.50
N PRO A 103 -3.98 7.20 20.22
CA PRO A 103 -5.09 7.09 19.30
C PRO A 103 -5.26 5.65 18.79
N ALA A 104 -6.45 5.36 18.25
CA ALA A 104 -6.65 4.25 17.34
C ALA A 104 -5.93 4.54 16.00
N ILE A 105 -5.47 3.48 15.36
CA ILE A 105 -4.90 3.47 14.01
C ILE A 105 -5.59 2.36 13.20
N GLU A 106 -5.36 2.29 11.88
CA GLU A 106 -6.07 1.42 10.94
C GLU A 106 -6.27 -0.03 11.42
N ASP A 107 -5.21 -0.69 11.90
CA ASP A 107 -5.28 -2.08 12.37
C ASP A 107 -4.95 -2.24 13.86
N GLY A 108 -5.02 -1.17 14.65
CA GLY A 108 -4.67 -1.26 16.05
C GLY A 108 -4.74 0.05 16.82
N PHE A 109 -3.84 0.20 17.73
CA PHE A 109 -3.66 1.39 18.54
C PHE A 109 -2.21 1.51 18.97
N TYR A 110 -1.81 2.68 19.44
CA TYR A 110 -0.56 2.83 20.17
C TYR A 110 -0.78 3.70 21.41
N TYR A 111 0.22 3.72 22.28
CA TYR A 111 0.30 4.70 23.36
C TYR A 111 1.76 5.11 23.60
N ASP A 112 1.97 6.41 23.80
CA ASP A 112 3.29 7.02 24.02
C ASP A 112 3.54 7.23 25.51
N PHE A 113 4.75 6.88 25.95
CA PHE A 113 5.18 7.00 27.35
C PHE A 113 6.56 7.67 27.41
N GLU A 114 6.74 8.59 28.34
CA GLU A 114 8.06 9.06 28.74
C GLU A 114 8.53 8.19 29.92
N VAL A 115 9.64 7.51 29.72
CA VAL A 115 10.23 6.57 30.68
C VAL A 115 11.74 6.72 30.72
N ASP A 116 12.33 6.47 31.88
CA ASP A 116 13.78 6.55 32.07
C ASP A 116 14.52 5.37 31.40
N GLU A 117 13.91 4.18 31.43
CA GLU A 117 14.44 2.96 30.83
C GLU A 117 13.50 2.46 29.71
N PRO A 118 14.02 2.13 28.52
CA PRO A 118 13.23 1.59 27.42
C PRO A 118 12.51 0.31 27.79
N PHE A 119 11.29 0.12 27.30
CA PHE A 119 10.54 -1.11 27.48
C PHE A 119 11.17 -2.29 26.75
N THR A 120 11.19 -3.44 27.42
CA THR A 120 11.69 -4.71 26.89
C THR A 120 10.54 -5.59 26.36
N PRO A 121 10.83 -6.66 25.59
CA PRO A 121 9.83 -7.65 25.21
C PRO A 121 9.14 -8.32 26.43
N GLU A 122 9.86 -8.50 27.54
CA GLU A 122 9.36 -9.03 28.80
C GLU A 122 8.35 -8.08 29.46
N ASP A 123 8.61 -6.76 29.37
CA ASP A 123 7.66 -5.73 29.82
C ASP A 123 6.35 -5.80 29.04
N LEU A 124 6.41 -5.99 27.71
CA LEU A 124 5.20 -6.15 26.89
C LEU A 124 4.34 -7.32 27.34
N ALA A 125 4.97 -8.45 27.64
CA ALA A 125 4.25 -9.63 28.15
C ALA A 125 3.60 -9.34 29.52
N ALA A 126 4.31 -8.63 30.41
CA ALA A 126 3.79 -8.22 31.73
C ALA A 126 2.63 -7.22 31.56
N PHE A 127 2.75 -6.21 30.70
CA PHE A 127 1.68 -5.25 30.42
C PHE A 127 0.44 -5.93 29.83
N GLU A 128 0.61 -6.87 28.90
CA GLU A 128 -0.52 -7.61 28.33
C GLU A 128 -1.23 -8.45 29.40
N ALA A 129 -0.49 -9.08 30.29
CA ALA A 129 -1.07 -9.83 31.45
C ALA A 129 -1.83 -8.90 32.39
N GLU A 130 -1.31 -7.68 32.65
CA GLU A 130 -1.97 -6.70 33.49
C GLU A 130 -3.22 -6.12 32.83
N MET A 131 -3.17 -5.84 31.50
CA MET A 131 -4.36 -5.46 30.73
C MET A 131 -5.50 -6.46 30.87
N ARG A 132 -5.20 -7.78 30.87
CA ARG A 132 -6.22 -8.83 31.10
C ARG A 132 -6.88 -8.71 32.45
N LYS A 133 -6.15 -8.30 33.49
CA LYS A 133 -6.72 -8.04 34.83
C LYS A 133 -7.64 -6.82 34.81
N VAL A 134 -7.18 -5.71 34.22
CA VAL A 134 -7.99 -4.48 34.05
C VAL A 134 -9.31 -4.78 33.32
N VAL A 135 -9.25 -5.58 32.24
CA VAL A 135 -10.45 -6.03 31.51
C VAL A 135 -11.39 -6.85 32.42
N ALA A 136 -10.84 -7.74 33.22
CA ALA A 136 -11.63 -8.59 34.13
C ALA A 136 -12.29 -7.78 35.28
N GLU A 137 -11.75 -6.64 35.64
CA GLU A 137 -12.29 -5.72 36.67
C GLU A 137 -13.53 -4.95 36.19
N LYS A 138 -13.78 -4.91 34.88
CA LYS A 138 -14.99 -4.33 34.24
C LYS A 138 -15.23 -2.87 34.60
N TYR A 139 -14.19 -2.06 34.61
CA TYR A 139 -14.33 -0.63 34.91
C TYR A 139 -15.16 0.08 33.84
N PRO A 140 -16.16 0.90 34.23
CA PRO A 140 -16.84 1.77 33.28
C PRO A 140 -15.91 2.89 32.82
N PHE A 141 -16.03 3.29 31.58
CA PHE A 141 -15.44 4.54 31.11
C PHE A 141 -16.34 5.69 31.52
N VAL A 142 -15.88 6.48 32.49
CA VAL A 142 -16.62 7.62 33.03
C VAL A 142 -16.08 8.90 32.42
N ARG A 143 -16.95 9.65 31.75
CA ARG A 143 -16.63 10.95 31.12
C ARG A 143 -17.04 12.09 32.03
N GLU A 144 -16.14 13.05 32.25
CA GLU A 144 -16.39 14.30 32.95
C GLU A 144 -15.98 15.48 32.07
N GLU A 145 -16.79 16.55 32.06
CA GLU A 145 -16.39 17.84 31.52
C GLU A 145 -15.87 18.70 32.66
N VAL A 146 -14.65 19.21 32.52
CA VAL A 146 -13.97 19.98 33.54
C VAL A 146 -13.53 21.34 33.01
N ASN A 147 -13.37 22.33 33.87
CA ASN A 147 -12.73 23.56 33.50
C ASN A 147 -11.20 23.41 33.46
N ARG A 148 -10.51 24.39 32.86
CA ARG A 148 -9.08 24.38 32.66
C ARG A 148 -8.31 24.25 33.97
N GLN A 149 -8.69 24.99 35.01
CA GLN A 149 -8.02 24.94 36.31
C GLN A 149 -8.11 23.56 36.97
N GLU A 150 -9.25 22.91 36.87
CA GLU A 150 -9.43 21.54 37.38
C GLU A 150 -8.62 20.53 36.59
N ALA A 151 -8.56 20.67 35.25
CA ALA A 151 -7.71 19.83 34.41
C ALA A 151 -6.22 20.01 34.74
N GLU A 152 -5.73 21.23 34.87
CA GLU A 152 -4.35 21.54 35.27
C GLU A 152 -4.01 20.92 36.65
N ARG A 153 -4.93 20.97 37.59
CA ARG A 153 -4.76 20.36 38.90
C ARG A 153 -4.66 18.83 38.83
N ARG A 154 -5.51 18.19 38.01
CA ARG A 154 -5.52 16.73 37.85
C ARG A 154 -4.26 16.18 37.16
N PHE A 155 -3.70 16.93 36.25
CA PHE A 155 -2.55 16.51 35.43
C PHE A 155 -1.23 17.20 35.81
N VAL A 156 -1.12 17.73 37.05
CA VAL A 156 0.07 18.48 37.49
C VAL A 156 1.37 17.69 37.38
N ASP A 157 1.29 16.37 37.55
CA ASP A 157 2.46 15.45 37.44
C ASP A 157 2.71 14.90 36.02
N ASP A 158 1.84 15.22 35.06
CA ASP A 158 1.93 14.76 33.67
C ASP A 158 2.17 15.96 32.70
N PRO A 159 3.44 16.40 32.51
CA PRO A 159 3.76 17.61 31.75
C PRO A 159 3.31 17.53 30.28
N LEU A 160 3.26 16.33 29.69
CA LEU A 160 2.78 16.12 28.31
C LEU A 160 1.28 16.41 28.19
N LYS A 161 0.50 16.11 29.24
CA LYS A 161 -0.94 16.45 29.31
C LYS A 161 -1.16 17.95 29.54
N LEU A 162 -0.35 18.59 30.37
CA LEU A 162 -0.40 20.03 30.57
C LEU A 162 -0.08 20.80 29.28
N GLU A 163 0.94 20.36 28.55
CA GLU A 163 1.26 20.96 27.24
C GLU A 163 0.10 20.81 26.25
N ARG A 164 -0.53 19.63 26.21
CA ARG A 164 -1.71 19.41 25.35
C ARG A 164 -2.90 20.28 25.77
N LEU A 165 -3.09 20.43 27.08
CA LEU A 165 -4.15 21.28 27.64
C LEU A 165 -3.95 22.75 27.26
N ALA A 166 -2.70 23.23 27.25
CA ALA A 166 -2.37 24.61 26.89
C ALA A 166 -2.71 24.97 25.43
N GLU A 167 -2.82 23.97 24.56
CA GLU A 167 -3.18 24.17 23.13
C GLU A 167 -4.66 24.22 22.85
N LEU A 168 -5.48 23.74 23.78
CA LEU A 168 -6.94 23.78 23.63
C LEU A 168 -7.41 25.23 23.68
N GLY A 169 -8.25 25.61 22.73
CA GLY A 169 -8.89 26.94 22.72
C GLY A 169 -9.76 27.18 23.96
N ASP A 170 -10.03 28.44 24.28
CA ASP A 170 -10.84 28.78 25.45
C ASP A 170 -12.30 28.32 25.33
N ASP A 171 -12.80 28.15 24.12
CA ASP A 171 -14.14 27.66 23.81
C ASP A 171 -14.23 26.12 23.66
N GLU A 172 -13.10 25.41 23.71
CA GLU A 172 -13.10 23.95 23.59
C GLU A 172 -13.52 23.27 24.89
N ILE A 173 -14.34 22.21 24.74
CA ILE A 173 -14.77 21.39 25.86
C ILE A 173 -13.62 20.52 26.28
N ILE A 174 -13.16 20.66 27.51
CA ILE A 174 -12.15 19.83 28.13
C ILE A 174 -12.85 18.63 28.76
N SER A 175 -12.59 17.44 28.24
CA SER A 175 -13.13 16.20 28.80
C SER A 175 -12.01 15.32 29.36
N VAL A 176 -12.35 14.64 30.43
CA VAL A 176 -11.50 13.70 31.15
C VAL A 176 -12.24 12.39 31.24
N TYR A 177 -11.53 11.30 30.98
CA TYR A 177 -12.06 9.95 31.12
C TYR A 177 -11.35 9.20 32.22
N THR A 178 -12.15 8.44 33.00
CA THR A 178 -11.66 7.60 34.10
C THR A 178 -12.04 6.15 33.82
N ASP A 179 -11.08 5.23 33.90
CA ASP A 179 -11.29 3.79 33.93
C ASP A 179 -10.59 3.18 35.14
N GLY A 180 -11.37 2.96 36.19
CA GLY A 180 -10.84 2.54 37.48
C GLY A 180 -9.93 3.59 38.13
N PRO A 181 -8.66 3.27 38.42
CA PRO A 181 -7.72 4.24 39.02
C PRO A 181 -7.08 5.19 38.01
N PHE A 182 -7.22 4.94 36.73
CA PHE A 182 -6.58 5.73 35.65
C PHE A 182 -7.47 6.88 35.20
N VAL A 183 -6.86 8.06 35.09
CA VAL A 183 -7.53 9.29 34.62
C VAL A 183 -6.74 9.85 33.46
N ASP A 184 -7.43 10.15 32.35
CA ASP A 184 -6.81 10.69 31.15
C ASP A 184 -7.51 11.92 30.58
N LEU A 185 -6.73 12.86 30.04
CA LEU A 185 -7.20 13.97 29.23
C LEU A 185 -7.51 13.45 27.82
N CYS A 186 -8.77 13.25 27.51
CA CYS A 186 -9.20 12.58 26.28
C CYS A 186 -10.53 13.12 25.77
N ARG A 187 -10.70 13.12 24.44
CA ARG A 187 -11.96 13.52 23.78
C ARG A 187 -12.95 12.37 23.61
N GLY A 188 -12.50 11.14 23.81
CA GLY A 188 -13.26 9.93 23.45
C GLY A 188 -13.33 9.69 21.94
N PRO A 189 -14.27 8.87 21.43
CA PRO A 189 -15.21 8.06 22.20
C PRO A 189 -14.58 6.78 22.78
N HIS A 190 -15.24 6.22 23.82
CA HIS A 190 -14.87 4.94 24.44
C HIS A 190 -16.04 3.95 24.48
N VAL A 191 -15.70 2.65 24.55
CA VAL A 191 -16.69 1.60 24.82
C VAL A 191 -17.27 1.77 26.24
N PRO A 192 -18.45 1.18 26.57
CA PRO A 192 -19.09 1.36 27.87
C PRO A 192 -18.23 0.98 29.08
N ASP A 193 -17.47 -0.08 28.98
CA ASP A 193 -16.60 -0.59 30.05
C ASP A 193 -15.45 -1.43 29.49
N THR A 194 -14.42 -1.68 30.31
CA THR A 194 -13.21 -2.41 29.92
C THR A 194 -13.49 -3.86 29.53
N SER A 195 -14.58 -4.48 29.98
CA SER A 195 -14.92 -5.88 29.66
C SER A 195 -15.24 -6.13 28.19
N ARG A 196 -15.44 -5.06 27.41
CA ARG A 196 -15.65 -5.13 25.97
C ARG A 196 -14.36 -5.45 25.20
N ILE A 197 -13.19 -5.19 25.81
CA ILE A 197 -11.87 -5.34 25.20
C ILE A 197 -11.33 -6.75 25.51
N LYS A 198 -11.84 -7.78 24.81
CA LYS A 198 -11.53 -9.18 25.10
C LYS A 198 -10.35 -9.74 24.33
N HIS A 199 -10.21 -9.34 23.07
CA HIS A 199 -9.27 -9.93 22.11
C HIS A 199 -8.29 -8.85 21.65
N PHE A 200 -7.13 -8.82 22.30
CA PHE A 200 -6.06 -7.86 22.02
C PHE A 200 -4.68 -8.51 22.10
N LYS A 201 -3.69 -7.85 21.50
CA LYS A 201 -2.29 -8.26 21.53
C LYS A 201 -1.40 -7.02 21.52
N LEU A 202 -0.40 -6.98 22.40
CA LEU A 202 0.69 -6.02 22.29
C LEU A 202 1.72 -6.52 21.28
N MET A 203 2.13 -5.67 20.35
CA MET A 203 2.89 -6.07 19.17
C MET A 203 4.39 -5.82 19.32
N HIS A 204 4.78 -4.58 19.52
CA HIS A 204 6.18 -4.16 19.66
C HIS A 204 6.28 -2.77 20.29
N THR A 205 7.50 -2.40 20.65
CA THR A 205 7.84 -1.03 21.05
C THR A 205 8.63 -0.35 19.95
N ALA A 206 8.53 0.98 19.88
CA ALA A 206 9.37 1.80 19.01
C ALA A 206 9.71 3.12 19.72
N PRO A 207 10.90 3.71 19.45
CA PRO A 207 11.15 5.08 19.83
C PRO A 207 10.22 6.02 19.04
N ALA A 208 9.73 7.06 19.69
CA ALA A 208 8.95 8.12 19.06
C ALA A 208 9.42 9.46 19.62
N TYR A 209 9.28 10.52 18.84
CA TYR A 209 9.54 11.87 19.34
C TYR A 209 8.20 12.54 19.65
N TRP A 210 8.17 13.31 20.73
CA TRP A 210 6.98 14.06 21.09
C TRP A 210 6.52 14.90 19.88
N ARG A 211 5.30 14.66 19.41
CA ARG A 211 4.68 15.30 18.22
C ARG A 211 5.43 15.08 16.91
N GLY A 212 6.28 14.07 16.83
CA GLY A 212 7.07 13.79 15.63
C GLY A 212 8.23 14.76 15.38
N ASP A 213 8.52 15.67 16.33
CA ASP A 213 9.66 16.59 16.24
C ASP A 213 10.90 15.95 16.89
N GLU A 214 11.87 15.55 16.06
CA GLU A 214 13.14 14.92 16.51
C GLU A 214 14.01 15.79 17.42
N ARG A 215 13.72 17.10 17.54
CA ARG A 215 14.39 18.03 18.45
C ARG A 215 13.78 18.00 19.86
N ARG A 216 12.66 17.29 20.06
CA ARG A 216 11.96 17.16 21.33
C ARG A 216 12.31 15.86 22.05
N GLN A 217 11.76 15.66 23.26
CA GLN A 217 12.01 14.48 24.05
C GLN A 217 11.62 13.18 23.32
N GLN A 218 12.46 12.17 23.49
CA GLN A 218 12.19 10.83 22.97
C GLN A 218 11.24 10.10 23.92
N LEU A 219 10.21 9.49 23.35
CA LEU A 219 9.22 8.68 24.03
C LEU A 219 9.38 7.22 23.63
N GLN A 220 8.81 6.35 24.43
CA GLN A 220 8.61 4.94 24.07
C GLN A 220 7.16 4.71 23.66
N ARG A 221 6.97 4.29 22.44
CA ARG A 221 5.66 3.95 21.87
C ARG A 221 5.44 2.46 21.96
N ILE A 222 4.30 2.03 22.51
CA ILE A 222 3.86 0.64 22.49
C ILE A 222 2.72 0.52 21.48
N TYR A 223 2.88 -0.37 20.51
CA TYR A 223 1.85 -0.72 19.56
C TYR A 223 1.06 -1.94 20.02
N GLY A 224 -0.25 -1.90 19.83
CA GLY A 224 -1.16 -3.01 20.09
C GLY A 224 -2.26 -3.10 19.05
N THR A 225 -2.99 -4.19 19.08
CA THR A 225 -4.20 -4.40 18.27
C THR A 225 -5.33 -4.94 19.13
N ALA A 226 -6.57 -4.62 18.76
CA ALA A 226 -7.77 -5.13 19.42
C ALA A 226 -8.88 -5.43 18.39
N TRP A 227 -9.63 -6.50 18.62
CA TRP A 227 -10.65 -7.04 17.75
C TRP A 227 -11.87 -7.50 18.55
N PHE A 228 -13.03 -7.58 17.91
CA PHE A 228 -14.23 -8.03 18.61
C PHE A 228 -14.24 -9.54 18.87
N THR A 229 -13.65 -10.33 17.97
CA THR A 229 -13.60 -11.79 18.10
C THR A 229 -12.16 -12.30 18.11
N LYS A 230 -12.00 -13.52 18.66
CA LYS A 230 -10.71 -14.21 18.65
C LYS A 230 -10.28 -14.57 17.23
N GLU A 231 -11.24 -14.96 16.40
CA GLU A 231 -11.03 -15.34 15.01
C GLU A 231 -10.47 -14.17 14.20
N GLU A 232 -10.99 -12.96 14.39
CA GLU A 232 -10.46 -11.74 13.75
C GLU A 232 -9.02 -11.43 14.20
N LEU A 233 -8.74 -11.53 15.50
CA LEU A 233 -7.38 -11.35 16.03
C LEU A 233 -6.43 -12.41 15.48
N ASP A 234 -6.80 -13.69 15.50
CA ASP A 234 -5.97 -14.78 14.98
C ASP A 234 -5.72 -14.61 13.46
N ALA A 235 -6.73 -14.24 12.69
CA ALA A 235 -6.60 -13.95 11.26
C ALA A 235 -5.64 -12.77 11.00
N TYR A 236 -5.71 -11.71 11.81
CA TYR A 236 -4.80 -10.58 11.72
C TYR A 236 -3.36 -10.98 12.03
N LEU A 237 -3.14 -11.74 13.12
CA LEU A 237 -1.81 -12.20 13.51
C LEU A 237 -1.21 -13.16 12.46
N HIS A 238 -2.03 -14.04 11.90
CA HIS A 238 -1.61 -14.91 10.79
C HIS A 238 -1.21 -14.10 9.55
N ARG A 239 -1.98 -13.09 9.19
CA ARG A 239 -1.68 -12.17 8.10
C ARG A 239 -0.34 -11.44 8.29
N LEU A 240 -0.03 -11.01 9.52
CA LEU A 240 1.26 -10.39 9.86
C LEU A 240 2.43 -11.38 9.77
N GLU A 241 2.24 -12.62 10.22
CA GLU A 241 3.26 -13.66 10.11
C GLU A 241 3.54 -14.00 8.63
N GLU A 242 2.49 -14.16 7.82
CA GLU A 242 2.63 -14.34 6.38
C GLU A 242 3.32 -13.13 5.70
N ALA A 243 3.01 -11.90 6.13
CA ALA A 243 3.70 -10.70 5.62
C ALA A 243 5.21 -10.74 5.93
N ARG A 244 5.61 -11.18 7.13
CA ARG A 244 7.03 -11.34 7.49
C ARG A 244 7.73 -12.41 6.67
N ARG A 245 7.06 -13.55 6.45
CA ARG A 245 7.60 -14.65 5.62
C ARG A 245 7.76 -14.26 4.16
N ARG A 246 6.93 -13.34 3.67
CA ARG A 246 6.93 -12.87 2.30
C ARG A 246 7.81 -11.64 2.08
N ASP A 247 8.38 -11.06 3.14
CA ASP A 247 9.16 -9.82 3.06
C ASP A 247 10.24 -9.93 1.98
N HIS A 248 10.14 -9.04 0.98
CA HIS A 248 11.04 -9.02 -0.18
C HIS A 248 12.51 -8.83 0.20
N ARG A 249 12.81 -8.21 1.35
CA ARG A 249 14.18 -8.00 1.85
C ARG A 249 14.81 -9.32 2.31
N VAL A 250 14.00 -10.22 2.86
CA VAL A 250 14.43 -11.57 3.28
C VAL A 250 14.49 -12.48 2.06
N LEU A 251 13.37 -12.59 1.34
CA LEU A 251 13.30 -13.46 0.15
C LEU A 251 14.25 -13.02 -0.96
N GLY A 252 14.41 -11.72 -1.19
CA GLY A 252 15.32 -11.19 -2.20
C GLY A 252 16.78 -11.61 -1.96
N LYS A 253 17.21 -11.62 -0.68
CA LYS A 253 18.53 -12.11 -0.28
C LYS A 253 18.64 -13.62 -0.40
N GLU A 254 17.63 -14.38 0.06
CA GLU A 254 17.63 -15.86 -0.01
C GLU A 254 17.63 -16.38 -1.44
N LEU A 255 16.94 -15.67 -2.35
CA LEU A 255 16.82 -16.01 -3.76
C LEU A 255 17.91 -15.38 -4.63
N ASP A 256 18.82 -14.60 -4.04
CA ASP A 256 19.91 -13.90 -4.72
C ASP A 256 19.42 -12.95 -5.84
N LEU A 257 18.40 -12.13 -5.54
CA LEU A 257 17.78 -11.24 -6.53
C LEU A 257 18.38 -9.84 -6.54
N PHE A 258 18.68 -9.29 -5.37
CA PHE A 258 19.23 -7.95 -5.23
C PHE A 258 19.94 -7.76 -3.90
N SER A 259 20.71 -6.69 -3.80
CA SER A 259 21.31 -6.20 -2.55
C SER A 259 21.35 -4.68 -2.48
N THR A 260 21.69 -4.16 -1.30
CA THR A 260 22.06 -2.77 -1.06
C THR A 260 23.45 -2.73 -0.44
N ASP A 261 24.26 -1.73 -0.79
CA ASP A 261 25.62 -1.57 -0.24
C ASP A 261 25.82 -0.10 0.16
N GLN A 262 26.31 0.15 1.37
CA GLN A 262 26.55 1.51 1.86
C GLN A 262 27.56 2.29 0.99
N ARG A 263 28.50 1.61 0.34
CA ARG A 263 29.48 2.20 -0.59
C ARG A 263 28.82 2.74 -1.86
N VAL A 264 27.71 2.12 -2.29
CA VAL A 264 26.90 2.59 -3.42
C VAL A 264 25.97 3.71 -2.98
N GLY A 265 25.40 3.58 -1.79
CA GLY A 265 24.50 4.56 -1.19
C GLY A 265 23.16 3.96 -0.75
N ALA A 266 22.61 4.54 0.29
CA ALA A 266 21.32 4.10 0.82
C ALA A 266 20.18 4.34 -0.18
N GLY A 267 19.33 3.33 -0.39
CA GLY A 267 18.19 3.40 -1.31
C GLY A 267 18.60 3.31 -2.80
N LEU A 268 19.78 2.79 -3.10
CA LEU A 268 20.22 2.44 -4.45
C LEU A 268 20.36 0.93 -4.55
N ILE A 269 19.61 0.31 -5.46
CA ILE A 269 19.50 -1.14 -5.57
C ILE A 269 20.56 -1.69 -6.53
N LEU A 270 21.26 -2.73 -6.08
CA LEU A 270 22.13 -3.55 -6.92
C LEU A 270 21.34 -4.80 -7.35
N TRP A 271 21.04 -4.91 -8.63
CA TRP A 271 20.37 -6.07 -9.19
C TRP A 271 21.38 -7.20 -9.42
N HIS A 272 21.13 -8.37 -8.81
CA HIS A 272 21.94 -9.57 -9.06
C HIS A 272 21.48 -10.26 -10.35
N PRO A 273 22.26 -11.18 -10.93
CA PRO A 273 21.91 -11.83 -12.21
C PRO A 273 20.51 -12.44 -12.22
N ARG A 274 20.08 -13.08 -11.13
CA ARG A 274 18.73 -13.66 -11.02
C ARG A 274 17.64 -12.59 -10.97
N GLY A 275 17.85 -11.51 -10.24
CA GLY A 275 16.92 -10.40 -10.21
C GLY A 275 16.87 -9.62 -11.52
N ALA A 276 18.01 -9.46 -12.19
CA ALA A 276 18.09 -8.85 -13.51
C ALA A 276 17.30 -9.62 -14.56
N ILE A 277 17.23 -10.95 -14.47
CA ILE A 277 16.37 -11.76 -15.35
C ILE A 277 14.90 -11.42 -15.10
N VAL A 278 14.42 -11.40 -13.85
CA VAL A 278 13.03 -11.04 -13.52
C VAL A 278 12.68 -9.66 -14.07
N ARG A 279 13.54 -8.69 -13.83
CA ARG A 279 13.39 -7.33 -14.33
C ARG A 279 13.32 -7.29 -15.86
N ASN A 280 14.24 -7.95 -16.55
CA ASN A 280 14.30 -7.97 -18.01
C ASN A 280 13.06 -8.63 -18.65
N GLU A 281 12.53 -9.70 -18.05
CA GLU A 281 11.29 -10.33 -18.53
C GLU A 281 10.10 -9.37 -18.43
N ILE A 282 10.00 -8.61 -17.33
CA ILE A 282 8.94 -7.61 -17.15
C ILE A 282 9.11 -6.47 -18.18
N GLU A 283 10.31 -5.90 -18.32
CA GLU A 283 10.59 -4.84 -19.28
C GLU A 283 10.34 -5.29 -20.72
N THR A 284 10.68 -6.55 -21.05
CA THR A 284 10.44 -7.10 -22.40
C THR A 284 8.95 -7.24 -22.67
N PHE A 285 8.20 -7.81 -21.75
CA PHE A 285 6.75 -7.95 -21.87
C PHE A 285 6.09 -6.58 -22.03
N GLU A 286 6.43 -5.64 -21.17
CA GLU A 286 5.84 -4.31 -21.21
C GLU A 286 6.22 -3.56 -22.50
N ARG A 287 7.46 -3.66 -22.96
CA ARG A 287 7.90 -3.08 -24.25
C ARG A 287 7.08 -3.62 -25.42
N GLU A 288 6.86 -4.93 -25.47
CA GLU A 288 6.00 -5.54 -26.50
C GLU A 288 4.57 -5.03 -26.42
N LEU A 289 4.04 -4.88 -25.19
CA LEU A 289 2.69 -4.41 -24.93
C LEU A 289 2.51 -2.97 -25.40
N ILE A 290 3.35 -2.04 -24.96
CA ILE A 290 3.21 -0.61 -25.29
C ILE A 290 3.43 -0.33 -26.79
N LEU A 291 4.36 -1.05 -27.44
CA LEU A 291 4.57 -0.92 -28.89
C LEU A 291 3.32 -1.35 -29.69
N ARG A 292 2.64 -2.43 -29.26
CA ARG A 292 1.35 -2.84 -29.86
C ARG A 292 0.24 -1.79 -29.69
N HIS A 293 0.29 -1.01 -28.60
CA HIS A 293 -0.62 0.09 -28.32
C HIS A 293 -0.20 1.44 -28.95
N GLY A 294 0.81 1.42 -29.84
CA GLY A 294 1.22 2.58 -30.64
C GLY A 294 2.07 3.61 -29.89
N TYR A 295 2.80 3.20 -28.87
CA TYR A 295 3.80 4.04 -28.22
C TYR A 295 5.12 4.01 -28.97
N GLU A 296 5.82 5.14 -28.96
CA GLU A 296 7.17 5.30 -29.50
C GLU A 296 8.15 5.39 -28.32
N LEU A 297 9.25 4.60 -28.39
CA LEU A 297 10.26 4.60 -27.35
C LEU A 297 11.18 5.80 -27.49
N VAL A 298 11.42 6.48 -26.38
CA VAL A 298 12.35 7.60 -26.26
C VAL A 298 13.31 7.36 -25.10
N TYR A 299 14.40 8.13 -25.04
CA TYR A 299 15.38 8.08 -23.96
C TYR A 299 15.81 9.49 -23.60
N THR A 300 15.79 9.83 -22.30
CA THR A 300 16.17 11.14 -21.80
C THR A 300 17.41 11.07 -20.89
N PRO A 301 18.27 12.10 -20.86
CA PRO A 301 19.48 12.12 -20.04
C PRO A 301 19.15 12.03 -18.54
N HIS A 302 20.03 11.39 -17.76
CA HIS A 302 19.88 11.28 -16.31
C HIS A 302 20.20 12.58 -15.56
N VAL A 303 21.14 13.38 -16.10
CA VAL A 303 21.57 14.65 -15.54
C VAL A 303 21.19 15.75 -16.50
N VAL A 304 20.42 16.72 -16.04
CA VAL A 304 19.85 17.78 -16.89
C VAL A 304 20.06 19.15 -16.26
N ASN A 305 20.05 20.19 -17.11
CA ASN A 305 20.18 21.58 -16.68
C ASN A 305 19.01 21.95 -15.75
N GLU A 306 19.32 22.57 -14.62
CA GLU A 306 18.36 22.97 -13.58
C GLU A 306 17.24 23.89 -14.12
N LYS A 307 17.50 24.70 -15.15
CA LYS A 307 16.52 25.56 -15.82
C LYS A 307 15.27 24.79 -16.30
N LEU A 308 15.44 23.52 -16.67
CA LEU A 308 14.33 22.69 -17.09
C LEU A 308 13.33 22.49 -15.95
N PHE A 309 13.83 22.41 -14.72
CA PHE A 309 13.02 22.26 -13.52
C PHE A 309 12.46 23.57 -12.97
N GLU A 310 13.04 24.72 -13.32
CA GLU A 310 12.43 26.05 -13.13
C GLU A 310 11.17 26.19 -13.99
N ILE A 311 11.29 25.92 -15.29
CA ILE A 311 10.17 25.99 -16.24
C ILE A 311 9.04 25.08 -15.80
N SER A 312 9.33 23.83 -15.49
CA SER A 312 8.31 22.84 -15.08
C SER A 312 7.72 23.08 -13.67
N GLY A 313 8.34 23.94 -12.86
CA GLY A 313 7.90 24.25 -11.48
C GLY A 313 8.36 23.24 -10.43
N HIS A 314 9.19 22.27 -10.78
CA HIS A 314 9.68 21.26 -9.82
C HIS A 314 10.55 21.89 -8.71
N LEU A 315 11.33 22.93 -9.00
CA LEU A 315 12.16 23.62 -7.99
C LEU A 315 11.33 24.31 -6.90
N VAL A 316 10.06 24.60 -7.15
CA VAL A 316 9.16 25.23 -6.16
C VAL A 316 8.32 24.16 -5.44
N ASN A 317 7.71 23.26 -6.21
CA ASN A 317 6.68 22.35 -5.67
C ASN A 317 7.25 20.97 -5.27
N PHE A 318 8.50 20.65 -5.64
CA PHE A 318 9.12 19.34 -5.43
C PHE A 318 10.57 19.41 -4.92
N ALA A 319 11.06 20.61 -4.53
CA ALA A 319 12.45 20.87 -4.17
C ALA A 319 12.98 19.95 -3.07
N GLU A 320 12.18 19.67 -2.05
CA GLU A 320 12.56 18.80 -0.91
C GLU A 320 12.87 17.34 -1.33
N ASN A 321 12.34 16.92 -2.46
CA ASN A 321 12.54 15.56 -3.00
C ASN A 321 13.58 15.52 -4.14
N MET A 322 14.32 16.59 -4.37
CA MET A 322 15.37 16.66 -5.40
C MET A 322 16.77 16.59 -4.79
N PHE A 323 17.67 15.87 -5.46
CA PHE A 323 19.09 15.95 -5.14
C PHE A 323 19.61 17.37 -5.38
N GLY A 324 20.62 17.77 -4.62
CA GLY A 324 21.29 19.06 -4.78
C GLY A 324 21.87 19.26 -6.18
N PRO A 325 22.14 20.52 -6.61
CA PRO A 325 22.73 20.80 -7.89
C PRO A 325 24.19 20.36 -7.96
N ILE A 326 24.62 20.02 -9.17
CA ILE A 326 26.02 19.76 -9.55
C ILE A 326 26.43 20.91 -10.46
N GLU A 327 27.35 21.74 -10.02
CA GLU A 327 27.87 22.85 -10.82
C GLU A 327 28.91 22.35 -11.81
N VAL A 328 28.71 22.68 -13.09
CA VAL A 328 29.64 22.41 -14.18
C VAL A 328 29.77 23.69 -15.02
N GLU A 329 30.94 24.26 -15.09
CA GLU A 329 31.23 25.46 -15.90
C GLU A 329 30.27 26.64 -15.63
N GLY A 330 29.91 26.84 -14.33
CA GLY A 330 28.99 27.90 -13.92
C GLY A 330 27.51 27.63 -14.21
N THR A 331 27.17 26.42 -14.62
CA THR A 331 25.80 25.97 -14.87
C THR A 331 25.42 24.85 -13.91
N ASN A 332 24.24 24.98 -13.31
CA ASN A 332 23.71 23.96 -12.42
C ASN A 332 23.00 22.85 -13.19
N TYR A 333 23.37 21.61 -12.89
CA TYR A 333 22.73 20.39 -13.35
C TYR A 333 22.16 19.61 -12.14
N ARG A 334 21.13 18.83 -12.37
CA ARG A 334 20.56 17.91 -11.34
C ARG A 334 20.27 16.54 -11.92
N PRO A 335 20.39 15.47 -11.14
CA PRO A 335 19.74 14.19 -11.47
C PRO A 335 18.24 14.40 -11.60
N LYS A 336 17.64 13.88 -12.68
CA LYS A 336 16.22 14.08 -12.96
C LYS A 336 15.33 13.36 -11.91
N PRO A 337 14.36 14.06 -11.28
CA PRO A 337 13.38 13.44 -10.38
C PRO A 337 12.18 12.85 -11.12
N MET A 338 11.97 13.27 -12.37
CA MET A 338 10.88 12.88 -13.28
C MET A 338 11.34 12.95 -14.74
N ASN A 339 10.67 12.21 -15.63
CA ASN A 339 11.01 12.14 -17.06
C ASN A 339 10.20 13.13 -17.91
N CYS A 340 9.03 13.57 -17.44
CA CYS A 340 8.10 14.42 -18.19
C CYS A 340 8.73 15.66 -18.85
N PRO A 341 9.62 16.45 -18.22
CA PRO A 341 10.22 17.61 -18.89
C PRO A 341 11.08 17.23 -20.11
N GLY A 342 11.73 16.04 -20.08
CA GLY A 342 12.50 15.51 -21.19
C GLY A 342 11.62 15.15 -22.40
N HIS A 343 10.48 14.46 -22.15
CA HIS A 343 9.51 14.13 -23.21
C HIS A 343 8.89 15.39 -23.85
N ILE A 344 8.65 16.41 -23.03
CA ILE A 344 8.18 17.72 -23.50
C ILE A 344 9.21 18.35 -24.45
N CYS A 345 10.51 18.32 -24.13
CA CYS A 345 11.56 18.81 -25.02
C CYS A 345 11.60 18.03 -26.34
N ILE A 346 11.36 16.71 -26.32
CA ILE A 346 11.26 15.89 -27.54
C ILE A 346 10.03 16.31 -28.35
N TYR A 347 8.88 16.54 -27.72
CA TYR A 347 7.70 17.06 -28.41
C TYR A 347 8.00 18.39 -29.15
N GLN A 348 8.66 19.32 -28.45
CA GLN A 348 9.00 20.66 -28.99
C GLN A 348 10.09 20.65 -30.06
N SER A 349 10.82 19.57 -30.24
CA SER A 349 11.88 19.48 -31.23
C SER A 349 11.38 19.60 -32.70
N HIS A 350 10.06 19.45 -32.90
CA HIS A 350 9.41 19.58 -34.21
C HIS A 350 8.12 20.39 -34.07
N GLN A 351 7.75 21.11 -35.14
CA GLN A 351 6.42 21.70 -35.26
C GLN A 351 5.39 20.57 -35.43
N ARG A 352 4.34 20.56 -34.59
CA ARG A 352 3.30 19.54 -34.56
C ARG A 352 2.02 20.05 -35.20
N SER A 353 1.27 19.15 -35.83
CA SER A 353 -0.07 19.41 -36.34
C SER A 353 -1.08 18.49 -35.66
N TYR A 354 -2.37 18.79 -35.76
CA TYR A 354 -3.44 17.93 -35.24
C TYR A 354 -3.42 16.52 -35.86
N ARG A 355 -2.76 16.33 -37.00
CA ARG A 355 -2.63 15.01 -37.66
C ARG A 355 -1.56 14.12 -37.02
N ASP A 356 -0.62 14.74 -36.29
CA ASP A 356 0.42 14.02 -35.54
C ASP A 356 -0.08 13.51 -34.19
N LEU A 357 -1.24 14.01 -33.74
CA LEU A 357 -1.82 13.69 -32.44
C LEU A 357 -2.91 12.58 -32.57
N PRO A 358 -3.02 11.68 -31.59
CA PRO A 358 -2.26 11.62 -30.36
C PRO A 358 -0.84 11.07 -30.56
N LEU A 359 0.15 11.72 -29.91
CA LEU A 359 1.55 11.30 -29.92
C LEU A 359 1.87 10.66 -28.55
N ARG A 360 2.41 9.44 -28.56
CA ARG A 360 2.62 8.65 -27.33
C ARG A 360 4.09 8.29 -27.16
N PHE A 361 4.78 8.94 -26.23
CA PHE A 361 6.17 8.64 -25.89
C PHE A 361 6.25 7.80 -24.64
N ALA A 362 7.16 6.82 -24.62
CA ALA A 362 7.43 5.97 -23.46
C ALA A 362 8.92 5.72 -23.28
N GLU A 363 9.37 5.66 -22.02
CA GLU A 363 10.72 5.20 -21.68
C GLU A 363 10.73 4.39 -20.37
N PHE A 364 11.67 3.44 -20.25
CA PHE A 364 12.08 2.91 -18.96
C PHE A 364 13.10 3.88 -18.35
N GLY A 365 12.57 4.99 -17.81
CA GLY A 365 13.38 6.14 -17.39
C GLY A 365 13.79 6.05 -15.92
N THR A 366 15.11 5.98 -15.67
CA THR A 366 15.62 6.03 -14.30
C THR A 366 15.58 7.44 -13.77
N VAL A 367 14.98 7.62 -12.59
CA VAL A 367 14.83 8.89 -11.87
C VAL A 367 15.43 8.80 -10.48
N TYR A 368 15.75 9.96 -9.90
CA TYR A 368 16.45 10.07 -8.62
C TYR A 368 15.71 11.02 -7.71
N ARG A 369 15.28 10.55 -6.54
CA ARG A 369 14.56 11.35 -5.55
C ARG A 369 15.28 11.35 -4.22
N TYR A 370 15.40 12.51 -3.61
CA TYR A 370 15.94 12.64 -2.27
C TYR A 370 14.88 12.17 -1.27
N GLU A 371 15.00 10.92 -0.88
CA GLU A 371 14.20 10.34 0.21
C GLU A 371 15.03 10.37 1.50
N ARG A 372 14.42 10.76 2.62
CA ARG A 372 15.10 10.73 3.93
C ARG A 372 15.47 9.29 4.31
N SER A 373 16.60 9.10 4.98
CA SER A 373 17.09 7.75 5.33
C SER A 373 16.09 6.93 6.15
N GLY A 374 15.35 7.57 7.06
CA GLY A 374 14.39 6.91 7.94
C GLY A 374 13.14 6.34 7.24
N VAL A 375 12.88 6.73 5.99
CA VAL A 375 11.72 6.24 5.23
C VAL A 375 12.08 5.20 4.17
N LEU A 376 13.38 4.92 3.96
CA LEU A 376 13.82 3.93 2.99
C LEU A 376 13.40 2.51 3.41
N HIS A 377 12.91 1.71 2.46
CA HIS A 377 12.40 0.38 2.76
C HIS A 377 12.63 -0.61 1.62
N GLY A 378 13.78 -1.31 1.64
CA GLY A 378 14.13 -2.31 0.63
C GLY A 378 13.98 -1.76 -0.80
N MET A 379 13.25 -2.49 -1.65
CA MET A 379 12.90 -2.05 -3.01
C MET A 379 11.64 -1.17 -3.07
N LEU A 380 10.86 -1.09 -1.99
CA LEU A 380 9.56 -0.40 -1.99
C LEU A 380 9.70 1.12 -1.89
N ARG A 381 10.76 1.62 -1.22
CA ARG A 381 11.05 3.04 -1.13
C ARG A 381 12.55 3.28 -1.24
N VAL A 382 12.95 3.81 -2.38
CA VAL A 382 14.34 3.91 -2.84
C VAL A 382 14.65 5.33 -3.33
N ARG A 383 15.93 5.65 -3.50
CA ARG A 383 16.39 6.95 -4.02
C ARG A 383 16.64 6.97 -5.51
N GLY A 384 16.95 5.83 -6.10
CA GLY A 384 17.10 5.65 -7.56
C GLY A 384 16.22 4.51 -8.02
N PHE A 385 15.37 4.75 -9.02
CA PHE A 385 14.45 3.74 -9.54
C PHE A 385 14.10 4.01 -10.99
N THR A 386 13.70 2.95 -11.69
CA THR A 386 13.29 3.01 -13.08
C THR A 386 11.78 3.02 -13.17
N GLN A 387 11.24 4.04 -13.86
CA GLN A 387 9.81 4.12 -14.17
C GLN A 387 9.55 3.69 -15.61
N ASP A 388 8.46 3.00 -15.83
CA ASP A 388 7.85 2.76 -17.13
C ASP A 388 7.04 3.98 -17.57
N ASP A 389 7.70 5.10 -17.63
CA ASP A 389 7.07 6.42 -17.77
C ASP A 389 6.65 6.70 -19.21
N ALA A 390 5.42 7.17 -19.39
CA ALA A 390 4.93 7.55 -20.70
C ALA A 390 4.04 8.79 -20.67
N HIS A 391 4.06 9.51 -21.77
CA HIS A 391 3.33 10.76 -21.95
C HIS A 391 2.59 10.74 -23.27
N VAL A 392 1.27 10.99 -23.22
CA VAL A 392 0.42 11.11 -24.39
C VAL A 392 0.11 12.59 -24.60
N PHE A 393 0.46 13.12 -25.73
CA PHE A 393 0.09 14.47 -26.16
C PHE A 393 -1.09 14.35 -27.13
N CYS A 394 -2.23 14.94 -26.80
CA CYS A 394 -3.45 14.80 -27.58
C CYS A 394 -4.26 16.11 -27.62
N THR A 395 -5.24 16.17 -28.52
CA THR A 395 -6.20 17.27 -28.49
C THR A 395 -7.20 17.09 -27.35
N PRO A 396 -7.87 18.16 -26.88
CA PRO A 396 -8.90 18.04 -25.83
C PRO A 396 -10.00 17.03 -26.16
N GLU A 397 -10.36 16.89 -27.45
CA GLU A 397 -11.40 15.99 -27.93
C GLU A 397 -10.97 14.52 -27.86
N GLN A 398 -9.66 14.24 -27.96
CA GLN A 398 -9.10 12.89 -27.92
C GLN A 398 -8.94 12.36 -26.47
N VAL A 399 -8.98 13.23 -25.45
CA VAL A 399 -8.73 12.86 -24.06
C VAL A 399 -9.58 11.68 -23.58
N PRO A 400 -10.91 11.65 -23.75
CA PRO A 400 -11.72 10.53 -23.27
C PRO A 400 -11.34 9.18 -23.92
N GLU A 401 -11.05 9.17 -25.21
CA GLU A 401 -10.63 7.96 -25.93
C GLU A 401 -9.26 7.47 -25.45
N GLU A 402 -8.30 8.39 -25.27
CA GLU A 402 -6.97 8.03 -24.79
C GLU A 402 -7.01 7.50 -23.34
N ILE A 403 -7.84 8.07 -22.45
CA ILE A 403 -8.03 7.52 -21.11
C ILE A 403 -8.63 6.10 -21.19
N ALA A 404 -9.63 5.86 -22.04
CA ALA A 404 -10.23 4.55 -22.23
C ALA A 404 -9.19 3.50 -22.68
N ARG A 405 -8.30 3.86 -23.63
CA ARG A 405 -7.19 3.00 -24.07
C ARG A 405 -6.18 2.73 -22.96
N LEU A 406 -5.91 3.72 -22.10
CA LEU A 406 -5.02 3.55 -20.95
C LEU A 406 -5.61 2.58 -19.93
N LEU A 407 -6.93 2.61 -19.70
CA LEU A 407 -7.60 1.63 -18.84
C LEU A 407 -7.48 0.20 -19.40
N GLU A 408 -7.62 0.01 -20.73
CA GLU A 408 -7.42 -1.30 -21.38
C GLU A 408 -5.98 -1.80 -21.22
N LEU A 409 -5.02 -0.91 -21.40
CA LEU A 409 -3.59 -1.21 -21.26
C LEU A 409 -3.25 -1.64 -19.82
N VAL A 410 -3.83 -0.96 -18.81
CA VAL A 410 -3.69 -1.33 -17.40
C VAL A 410 -4.29 -2.70 -17.12
N ASP A 411 -5.50 -2.99 -17.64
CA ASP A 411 -6.14 -4.29 -17.48
C ASP A 411 -5.31 -5.42 -18.07
N GLU A 412 -4.80 -5.25 -19.29
CA GLU A 412 -3.95 -6.23 -19.96
C GLU A 412 -2.66 -6.48 -19.17
N MET A 413 -2.01 -5.40 -18.67
CA MET A 413 -0.82 -5.50 -17.85
C MET A 413 -1.08 -6.25 -16.56
N LEU A 414 -2.06 -5.86 -15.76
CA LEU A 414 -2.30 -6.43 -14.44
C LEU A 414 -2.81 -7.87 -14.47
N THR A 415 -3.56 -8.24 -15.51
CA THR A 415 -4.06 -9.61 -15.69
C THR A 415 -2.92 -10.63 -15.78
N VAL A 416 -1.84 -10.30 -16.50
CA VAL A 416 -0.67 -11.20 -16.67
C VAL A 416 0.05 -11.46 -15.34
N PHE A 417 -0.01 -10.50 -14.40
CA PHE A 417 0.60 -10.67 -13.07
C PHE A 417 -0.39 -11.18 -12.01
N GLY A 418 -1.67 -11.34 -12.35
CA GLY A 418 -2.68 -11.87 -11.43
C GLY A 418 -3.00 -10.95 -10.25
N TYR A 419 -2.86 -9.63 -10.42
CA TYR A 419 -3.21 -8.64 -9.40
C TYR A 419 -4.68 -8.21 -9.53
N PRO A 420 -5.52 -8.47 -8.53
CA PRO A 420 -6.75 -7.71 -8.34
C PRO A 420 -6.42 -6.26 -7.98
N TYR A 421 -7.28 -5.32 -8.36
CA TYR A 421 -7.05 -3.90 -8.04
C TYR A 421 -8.36 -3.14 -7.75
N THR A 422 -8.23 -1.98 -7.11
CA THR A 422 -9.29 -0.97 -6.98
C THR A 422 -8.80 0.35 -7.56
N ILE A 423 -9.75 1.19 -8.00
CA ILE A 423 -9.43 2.50 -8.59
C ILE A 423 -9.82 3.61 -7.61
N GLU A 424 -8.93 4.58 -7.44
CA GLU A 424 -9.17 5.82 -6.69
C GLU A 424 -9.02 7.00 -7.64
N LEU A 425 -10.03 7.88 -7.68
CA LEU A 425 -9.95 9.17 -8.37
C LEU A 425 -9.48 10.21 -7.36
N SER A 426 -8.22 10.61 -7.50
CA SER A 426 -7.56 11.59 -6.64
C SER A 426 -7.82 13.00 -7.17
N THR A 427 -8.45 13.84 -6.34
CA THR A 427 -8.92 15.18 -6.69
C THR A 427 -7.94 16.27 -6.29
N ARG A 428 -8.30 17.54 -6.52
CA ARG A 428 -7.47 18.73 -6.36
C ARG A 428 -6.87 18.86 -4.95
N PRO A 429 -5.51 18.95 -4.82
CA PRO A 429 -4.85 19.25 -3.55
C PRO A 429 -4.84 20.75 -3.24
N GLU A 430 -4.46 21.12 -2.02
CA GLU A 430 -4.38 22.53 -1.59
C GLU A 430 -3.35 23.34 -2.40
N ASN A 431 -2.21 22.73 -2.76
CA ASN A 431 -1.12 23.35 -3.51
C ASN A 431 -1.24 23.21 -5.03
N ALA A 432 -2.46 22.97 -5.55
CA ALA A 432 -2.72 22.74 -6.96
C ALA A 432 -2.40 23.96 -7.84
N LEU A 433 -1.78 23.71 -9.00
CA LEU A 433 -1.65 24.69 -10.09
C LEU A 433 -2.96 24.77 -10.89
N GLY A 434 -3.17 25.92 -11.56
CA GLY A 434 -4.36 26.14 -12.37
C GLY A 434 -5.61 26.55 -11.59
N THR A 435 -6.70 26.81 -12.32
CA THR A 435 -7.94 27.30 -11.72
C THR A 435 -8.87 26.15 -11.28
N PRO A 436 -9.79 26.37 -10.31
CA PRO A 436 -10.76 25.35 -9.92
C PRO A 436 -11.56 24.79 -11.09
N GLU A 437 -11.95 25.62 -12.05
CA GLU A 437 -12.77 25.22 -13.20
C GLU A 437 -12.04 24.24 -14.15
N VAL A 438 -10.73 24.40 -14.30
CA VAL A 438 -9.88 23.46 -15.06
C VAL A 438 -9.85 22.11 -14.34
N TRP A 439 -9.69 22.11 -13.03
CA TRP A 439 -9.69 20.91 -12.21
C TRP A 439 -11.02 20.17 -12.25
N GLU A 440 -12.15 20.88 -12.03
CA GLU A 440 -13.49 20.29 -12.09
C GLU A 440 -13.77 19.62 -13.45
N ARG A 441 -13.36 20.26 -14.55
CA ARG A 441 -13.49 19.69 -15.88
C ARG A 441 -12.66 18.43 -16.04
N ALA A 442 -11.41 18.44 -15.57
CA ALA A 442 -10.50 17.30 -15.62
C ALA A 442 -11.01 16.12 -14.80
N GLU A 443 -11.39 16.36 -13.55
CA GLU A 443 -11.98 15.36 -12.64
C GLU A 443 -13.25 14.75 -13.23
N ARG A 444 -14.15 15.59 -13.76
CA ARG A 444 -15.38 15.14 -14.43
C ARG A 444 -15.09 14.27 -15.64
N THR A 445 -14.08 14.62 -16.45
CA THR A 445 -13.68 13.81 -17.61
C THR A 445 -13.20 12.43 -17.19
N LEU A 446 -12.36 12.33 -16.16
CA LEU A 446 -11.91 11.04 -15.62
C LEU A 446 -13.08 10.21 -15.09
N ALA A 447 -13.98 10.82 -14.30
CA ALA A 447 -15.17 10.15 -13.75
C ALA A 447 -16.09 9.63 -14.87
N GLN A 448 -16.39 10.43 -15.89
CA GLN A 448 -17.26 10.05 -17.00
C GLN A 448 -16.72 8.84 -17.78
N VAL A 449 -15.40 8.76 -17.99
CA VAL A 449 -14.81 7.60 -18.68
C VAL A 449 -14.94 6.32 -17.83
N LEU A 450 -14.72 6.40 -16.50
CA LEU A 450 -14.91 5.26 -15.61
C LEU A 450 -16.38 4.80 -15.58
N GLU A 451 -17.32 5.75 -15.46
CA GLU A 451 -18.76 5.49 -15.45
C GLU A 451 -19.26 4.86 -16.76
N ALA A 452 -18.79 5.40 -17.91
CA ALA A 452 -19.14 4.86 -19.22
C ALA A 452 -18.67 3.41 -19.42
N ARG A 453 -17.59 3.01 -18.73
CA ARG A 453 -17.08 1.63 -18.74
C ARG A 453 -17.67 0.75 -17.62
N GLY A 454 -18.54 1.29 -16.77
CA GLY A 454 -19.06 0.58 -15.60
C GLY A 454 -18.01 0.23 -14.54
N GLN A 455 -16.90 0.98 -14.51
CA GLN A 455 -15.78 0.74 -13.61
C GLN A 455 -16.05 1.38 -12.24
N ALA A 456 -16.03 0.58 -11.18
CA ALA A 456 -16.19 1.08 -9.82
C ALA A 456 -14.93 1.85 -9.38
N TYR A 457 -15.11 2.97 -8.69
CA TYR A 457 -14.02 3.77 -8.14
C TYR A 457 -14.42 4.45 -6.83
N THR A 458 -13.44 4.92 -6.06
CA THR A 458 -13.63 5.74 -4.87
C THR A 458 -12.95 7.10 -5.06
N ILE A 459 -13.39 8.11 -4.31
CA ILE A 459 -12.77 9.44 -4.34
C ILE A 459 -11.69 9.54 -3.26
N ASP A 460 -10.48 9.92 -3.67
CA ASP A 460 -9.38 10.32 -2.80
C ASP A 460 -9.27 11.85 -2.82
N ALA A 461 -9.95 12.50 -1.85
CA ALA A 461 -10.06 13.94 -1.79
C ALA A 461 -8.69 14.59 -1.48
N GLY A 462 -8.21 15.46 -2.39
CA GLY A 462 -6.94 16.15 -2.23
C GLY A 462 -5.69 15.32 -2.56
N GLY A 463 -5.85 14.07 -3.04
CA GLY A 463 -4.74 13.18 -3.38
C GLY A 463 -4.12 13.41 -4.76
N GLY A 464 -4.63 14.35 -5.55
CA GLY A 464 -4.13 14.67 -6.90
C GLY A 464 -2.68 15.18 -6.91
N ALA A 465 -2.02 15.12 -8.08
CA ALA A 465 -0.73 15.77 -8.26
C ALA A 465 -0.93 17.30 -8.31
N PHE A 466 0.12 18.07 -7.99
CA PHE A 466 0.00 19.54 -8.03
C PHE A 466 -0.39 20.11 -9.41
N TYR A 467 -0.20 19.34 -10.48
CA TYR A 467 -0.47 19.74 -11.87
C TYR A 467 -1.73 19.10 -12.48
N GLY A 468 -2.37 18.13 -11.83
CA GLY A 468 -3.60 17.50 -12.36
C GLY A 468 -4.17 16.37 -11.52
N PRO A 469 -5.48 16.05 -11.71
CA PRO A 469 -6.11 14.90 -11.08
C PRO A 469 -5.60 13.59 -11.66
N LYS A 470 -5.77 12.49 -10.91
CA LYS A 470 -5.25 11.19 -11.31
C LYS A 470 -6.17 10.03 -10.97
N LEU A 471 -6.04 8.96 -11.73
CA LEU A 471 -6.55 7.64 -11.41
C LEU A 471 -5.41 6.82 -10.83
N ASP A 472 -5.52 6.42 -9.57
CA ASP A 472 -4.60 5.54 -8.89
C ASP A 472 -5.18 4.12 -8.81
N PHE A 473 -4.42 3.14 -9.28
CA PHE A 473 -4.77 1.74 -9.18
C PHE A 473 -4.08 1.14 -7.96
N LYS A 474 -4.88 0.70 -6.98
CA LYS A 474 -4.37 0.04 -5.78
C LYS A 474 -4.38 -1.46 -6.00
N LEU A 475 -3.19 -2.04 -6.18
CA LEU A 475 -3.01 -3.48 -6.33
C LEU A 475 -3.28 -4.18 -4.99
N ILE A 476 -3.96 -5.32 -5.04
CA ILE A 476 -4.24 -6.14 -3.87
C ILE A 476 -3.37 -7.39 -3.96
N ASP A 477 -2.47 -7.58 -3.00
CA ASP A 477 -1.59 -8.75 -2.98
C ASP A 477 -2.27 -10.00 -2.41
N ALA A 478 -1.54 -11.13 -2.43
CA ALA A 478 -2.04 -12.44 -1.99
C ALA A 478 -2.46 -12.51 -0.51
N ILE A 479 -2.14 -11.50 0.31
CA ILE A 479 -2.54 -11.40 1.71
C ILE A 479 -3.45 -10.19 1.99
N GLY A 480 -3.98 -9.58 0.91
CA GLY A 480 -4.97 -8.50 0.98
C GLY A 480 -4.42 -7.10 1.26
N ARG A 481 -3.08 -6.89 1.17
CA ARG A 481 -2.49 -5.55 1.33
C ARG A 481 -2.64 -4.75 0.03
N LYS A 482 -2.93 -3.45 0.17
CA LYS A 482 -3.02 -2.53 -0.96
C LYS A 482 -1.66 -1.90 -1.26
N TRP A 483 -1.28 -1.89 -2.54
CA TRP A 483 -0.06 -1.30 -3.06
C TRP A 483 -0.36 -0.25 -4.12
N GLN A 484 0.44 0.81 -4.16
CA GLN A 484 0.37 1.77 -5.25
C GLN A 484 0.87 1.11 -6.54
N GLY A 485 -0.03 0.93 -7.50
CA GLY A 485 0.23 0.37 -8.82
C GLY A 485 0.21 1.42 -9.93
N PRO A 486 -0.42 1.11 -11.08
CA PRO A 486 -0.58 2.02 -12.19
C PRO A 486 -1.15 3.38 -11.78
N THR A 487 -0.79 4.40 -12.55
CA THR A 487 -1.36 5.74 -12.38
C THR A 487 -1.56 6.38 -13.75
N VAL A 488 -2.71 7.02 -13.94
CA VAL A 488 -3.02 7.85 -15.12
C VAL A 488 -3.35 9.26 -14.62
N GLN A 489 -2.64 10.26 -15.11
CA GLN A 489 -2.80 11.66 -14.69
C GLN A 489 -3.14 12.54 -15.89
N LEU A 490 -4.10 13.45 -15.70
CA LEU A 490 -4.52 14.41 -16.72
C LEU A 490 -3.92 15.77 -16.41
N ASP A 491 -3.11 16.31 -17.31
CA ASP A 491 -2.32 17.52 -17.11
C ASP A 491 -2.59 18.58 -18.19
N PHE A 492 -3.08 19.73 -17.73
CA PHE A 492 -3.24 20.95 -18.53
C PHE A 492 -2.16 22.00 -18.24
N ASN A 493 -1.40 21.83 -17.17
CA ASN A 493 -0.49 22.83 -16.61
C ASN A 493 0.90 22.80 -17.25
N LEU A 494 1.52 21.63 -17.39
CA LEU A 494 2.84 21.53 -18.01
C LEU A 494 2.82 21.95 -19.51
N PRO A 495 1.83 21.57 -20.31
CA PRO A 495 1.70 22.11 -21.67
C PRO A 495 1.66 23.65 -21.73
N GLU A 496 1.00 24.29 -20.76
CA GLU A 496 0.96 25.74 -20.67
C GLU A 496 2.31 26.34 -20.26
N ARG A 497 2.94 25.80 -19.23
CA ARG A 497 4.23 26.31 -18.70
C ARG A 497 5.35 26.21 -19.70
N PHE A 498 5.37 25.17 -20.53
CA PHE A 498 6.32 24.97 -21.61
C PHE A 498 5.93 25.65 -22.93
N GLY A 499 4.74 26.24 -23.01
CA GLY A 499 4.24 26.85 -24.23
C GLY A 499 4.09 25.85 -25.38
N LEU A 500 3.58 24.63 -25.09
CA LEU A 500 3.37 23.62 -26.12
C LEU A 500 2.26 24.03 -27.09
N GLU A 501 2.48 23.79 -28.39
CA GLU A 501 1.50 24.09 -29.41
C GLU A 501 1.46 23.00 -30.49
N TYR A 502 0.29 22.88 -31.13
CA TYR A 502 0.11 22.17 -32.39
C TYR A 502 -0.74 23.03 -33.35
N ILE A 503 -0.58 22.87 -34.65
CA ILE A 503 -1.40 23.55 -35.62
C ILE A 503 -2.68 22.76 -35.87
N GLY A 504 -3.82 23.39 -35.61
CA GLY A 504 -5.15 22.82 -35.81
C GLY A 504 -5.58 22.74 -37.26
N ALA A 505 -6.73 22.13 -37.51
CA ALA A 505 -7.34 22.09 -38.87
C ALA A 505 -7.75 23.48 -39.39
N ASP A 506 -7.91 24.46 -38.50
CA ASP A 506 -8.17 25.87 -38.75
C ASP A 506 -6.90 26.67 -39.04
N ASN A 507 -5.73 26.03 -39.14
CA ASN A 507 -4.40 26.63 -39.26
C ASN A 507 -4.01 27.58 -38.09
N ALA A 508 -4.69 27.53 -36.99
CA ALA A 508 -4.32 28.25 -35.78
C ALA A 508 -3.50 27.38 -34.82
N ALA A 509 -2.71 28.03 -33.97
CA ALA A 509 -1.98 27.36 -32.91
C ALA A 509 -2.93 27.01 -31.73
N HIS A 510 -2.91 25.76 -31.30
CA HIS A 510 -3.68 25.23 -30.17
C HIS A 510 -2.76 24.56 -29.19
N ARG A 511 -3.20 24.49 -27.91
CA ARG A 511 -2.46 23.84 -26.83
C ARG A 511 -2.91 22.39 -26.71
N PRO A 512 -1.97 21.40 -26.72
CA PRO A 512 -2.30 20.01 -26.45
C PRO A 512 -2.61 19.80 -24.97
N VAL A 513 -3.33 18.72 -24.68
CA VAL A 513 -3.46 18.14 -23.35
C VAL A 513 -2.42 17.04 -23.19
N MET A 514 -1.92 16.84 -21.99
CA MET A 514 -0.93 15.81 -21.69
C MET A 514 -1.51 14.79 -20.71
N LEU A 515 -1.33 13.51 -21.02
CA LEU A 515 -1.63 12.42 -20.09
C LEU A 515 -0.30 11.79 -19.67
N HIS A 516 -0.10 11.63 -18.37
CA HIS A 516 1.00 10.88 -17.82
C HIS A 516 0.49 9.49 -17.43
N ARG A 517 1.27 8.47 -17.72
CA ARG A 517 0.93 7.13 -17.26
C ARG A 517 2.15 6.32 -16.84
N VAL A 518 1.96 5.48 -15.84
CA VAL A 518 2.83 4.36 -15.49
C VAL A 518 1.97 3.11 -15.30
N LEU A 519 2.47 1.94 -15.71
CA LEU A 519 1.79 0.64 -15.54
C LEU A 519 2.34 -0.13 -14.35
N VAL A 520 3.65 -0.12 -14.15
CA VAL A 520 4.31 -0.72 -12.98
C VAL A 520 4.73 0.34 -11.96
N GLY A 521 4.86 1.59 -12.39
CA GLY A 521 5.29 2.72 -11.58
C GLY A 521 6.80 2.72 -11.36
N SER A 522 7.28 2.14 -10.27
CA SER A 522 8.70 1.88 -10.04
C SER A 522 8.97 0.40 -10.26
N MET A 523 9.88 0.05 -11.14
CA MET A 523 10.31 -1.33 -11.39
C MET A 523 10.79 -2.01 -10.10
N GLU A 524 11.53 -1.29 -9.28
CA GLU A 524 12.00 -1.75 -7.98
C GLU A 524 10.84 -2.08 -7.05
N ARG A 525 9.87 -1.16 -6.91
CA ARG A 525 8.68 -1.38 -6.08
C ARG A 525 7.83 -2.51 -6.61
N PHE A 526 7.62 -2.59 -7.90
CA PHE A 526 6.80 -3.61 -8.54
C PHE A 526 7.41 -5.00 -8.35
N VAL A 527 8.72 -5.17 -8.59
CA VAL A 527 9.41 -6.45 -8.36
C VAL A 527 9.42 -6.79 -6.86
N GLY A 528 9.64 -5.82 -5.98
CA GLY A 528 9.51 -6.02 -4.53
C GLY A 528 8.11 -6.54 -4.15
N GLY A 529 7.06 -5.93 -4.71
CA GLY A 529 5.67 -6.39 -4.55
C GLY A 529 5.42 -7.79 -5.11
N LEU A 530 5.99 -8.11 -6.29
CA LEU A 530 5.89 -9.46 -6.90
C LEU A 530 6.57 -10.53 -6.06
N ILE A 531 7.75 -10.23 -5.47
CA ILE A 531 8.43 -11.15 -4.55
C ILE A 531 7.50 -11.49 -3.38
N GLU A 532 6.83 -10.49 -2.80
CA GLU A 532 5.90 -10.68 -1.68
C GLU A 532 4.60 -11.36 -2.12
N HIS A 533 4.04 -10.99 -3.27
CA HIS A 533 2.83 -11.57 -3.83
C HIS A 533 2.97 -13.07 -4.08
N TYR A 534 4.04 -13.47 -4.76
CA TYR A 534 4.31 -14.88 -5.07
C TYR A 534 5.10 -15.60 -3.97
N ALA A 535 5.44 -14.95 -2.84
CA ALA A 535 6.35 -15.51 -1.83
C ALA A 535 7.66 -16.02 -2.43
N GLY A 536 8.17 -15.36 -3.46
CA GLY A 536 9.37 -15.70 -4.22
C GLY A 536 9.19 -16.84 -5.25
N ALA A 537 8.05 -17.53 -5.29
CA ALA A 537 7.76 -18.59 -6.25
C ALA A 537 7.11 -18.01 -7.52
N PHE A 538 7.90 -17.36 -8.34
CA PHE A 538 7.43 -16.68 -9.56
C PHE A 538 6.73 -17.64 -10.55
N PRO A 539 5.79 -17.13 -11.38
CA PRO A 539 5.33 -17.83 -12.57
C PRO A 539 6.49 -18.27 -13.46
N LEU A 540 6.32 -19.36 -14.20
CA LEU A 540 7.41 -19.95 -15.00
C LEU A 540 8.11 -18.94 -15.91
N TRP A 541 7.33 -18.07 -16.58
CA TRP A 541 7.87 -17.09 -17.52
C TRP A 541 8.78 -16.04 -16.84
N LEU A 542 8.52 -15.70 -15.55
CA LEU A 542 9.34 -14.78 -14.75
C LEU A 542 10.49 -15.45 -14.02
N ALA A 543 10.43 -16.78 -13.77
CA ALA A 543 11.37 -17.48 -12.92
C ALA A 543 12.81 -17.38 -13.47
N PRO A 544 13.80 -16.95 -12.66
CA PRO A 544 15.21 -16.87 -13.10
C PRO A 544 15.79 -18.19 -13.57
N GLU A 545 15.36 -19.26 -12.94
CA GLU A 545 15.64 -20.65 -13.30
C GLU A 545 14.29 -21.34 -13.46
N GLN A 546 13.98 -21.79 -14.70
CA GLN A 546 12.67 -22.37 -15.03
C GLN A 546 12.65 -23.88 -14.83
N LEU A 547 13.76 -24.53 -15.14
CA LEU A 547 13.92 -25.98 -15.05
C LEU A 547 15.29 -26.31 -14.49
N ARG A 548 15.34 -27.17 -13.46
CA ARG A 548 16.57 -27.82 -13.00
C ARG A 548 16.57 -29.27 -13.43
N VAL A 549 17.60 -29.67 -14.19
CA VAL A 549 17.79 -31.05 -14.59
C VAL A 549 18.81 -31.70 -13.66
N ILE A 550 18.44 -32.80 -13.01
CA ILE A 550 19.20 -33.43 -11.93
C ILE A 550 19.46 -34.91 -12.27
N PRO A 551 20.67 -35.29 -12.71
CA PRO A 551 21.06 -36.71 -12.85
C PRO A 551 21.15 -37.36 -11.46
N ILE A 552 20.61 -38.58 -11.30
CA ILE A 552 20.71 -39.32 -10.02
C ILE A 552 22.15 -39.77 -9.77
N THR A 553 22.83 -40.30 -10.83
CA THR A 553 24.20 -40.79 -10.79
C THR A 553 25.00 -40.23 -11.96
N ASP A 554 26.34 -40.33 -11.88
CA ASP A 554 27.21 -39.87 -12.96
C ASP A 554 27.01 -40.67 -14.26
N GLU A 555 26.57 -41.93 -14.19
CA GLU A 555 26.29 -42.78 -15.36
C GLU A 555 25.20 -42.19 -16.28
N VAL A 556 24.28 -41.41 -15.76
CA VAL A 556 23.19 -40.78 -16.53
C VAL A 556 23.41 -39.29 -16.81
N ARG A 557 24.60 -38.78 -16.49
CA ARG A 557 24.97 -37.37 -16.65
C ARG A 557 24.82 -36.88 -18.08
N ASP A 558 25.33 -37.66 -19.05
CA ASP A 558 25.31 -37.28 -20.47
C ASP A 558 23.85 -37.21 -21.01
N ALA A 559 22.99 -38.14 -20.58
CA ALA A 559 21.58 -38.12 -20.93
C ALA A 559 20.86 -36.90 -20.30
N ALA A 560 21.16 -36.57 -19.04
CA ALA A 560 20.64 -35.38 -18.38
C ALA A 560 21.13 -34.09 -19.06
N ALA A 561 22.39 -34.04 -19.47
CA ALA A 561 22.97 -32.94 -20.23
C ALA A 561 22.26 -32.75 -21.59
N ALA A 562 21.92 -33.83 -22.29
CA ALA A 562 21.18 -33.79 -23.54
C ALA A 562 19.76 -33.22 -23.34
N VAL A 563 19.05 -33.61 -22.26
CA VAL A 563 17.74 -33.00 -21.92
C VAL A 563 17.89 -31.53 -21.61
N ALA A 564 18.89 -31.16 -20.83
CA ALA A 564 19.12 -29.72 -20.50
C ALA A 564 19.48 -28.89 -21.75
N ALA A 565 20.26 -29.44 -22.68
CA ALA A 565 20.59 -28.79 -23.94
C ALA A 565 19.33 -28.55 -24.80
N ARG A 566 18.50 -29.58 -25.00
CA ARG A 566 17.23 -29.45 -25.72
C ARG A 566 16.30 -28.42 -25.10
N ALA A 567 16.22 -28.39 -23.77
CA ALA A 567 15.39 -27.38 -23.08
C ALA A 567 15.92 -25.96 -23.27
N LYS A 568 17.25 -25.76 -23.30
CA LYS A 568 17.89 -24.48 -23.64
C LYS A 568 17.63 -24.08 -25.09
N GLU A 569 17.73 -25.02 -26.03
CA GLU A 569 17.41 -24.77 -27.45
C GLU A 569 15.94 -24.39 -27.64
N ALA A 570 15.04 -24.89 -26.80
CA ALA A 570 13.63 -24.51 -26.76
C ALA A 570 13.41 -23.13 -26.07
N GLY A 571 14.45 -22.40 -25.69
CA GLY A 571 14.37 -21.06 -25.10
C GLY A 571 14.14 -21.04 -23.58
N LEU A 572 14.24 -22.19 -22.89
CA LEU A 572 14.05 -22.24 -21.44
C LEU A 572 15.35 -21.89 -20.69
N ARG A 573 15.21 -21.25 -19.52
CA ARG A 573 16.30 -20.99 -18.55
C ARG A 573 16.54 -22.23 -17.71
N VAL A 574 17.57 -23.02 -18.05
CA VAL A 574 17.82 -24.36 -17.52
C VAL A 574 19.16 -24.42 -16.81
N LEU A 575 19.15 -25.02 -15.62
CA LEU A 575 20.35 -25.41 -14.89
C LEU A 575 20.49 -26.96 -14.91
N LEU A 576 21.63 -27.47 -15.41
CA LEU A 576 22.04 -28.84 -15.17
C LEU A 576 22.76 -28.89 -13.82
N ASP A 577 22.20 -29.61 -12.85
CA ASP A 577 22.80 -29.78 -11.52
C ASP A 577 23.46 -31.14 -11.40
N ASP A 578 24.69 -31.21 -11.90
CA ASP A 578 25.54 -32.40 -11.91
C ASP A 578 26.65 -32.38 -10.84
N ARG A 579 26.49 -31.49 -9.84
CA ARG A 579 27.44 -31.36 -8.73
C ARG A 579 27.55 -32.65 -7.92
N ALA A 580 28.73 -32.89 -7.35
CA ALA A 580 29.02 -34.02 -6.46
C ALA A 580 28.36 -33.87 -5.08
N GLN A 581 27.02 -33.81 -5.08
CA GLN A 581 26.15 -33.69 -3.91
C GLN A 581 25.04 -34.75 -3.95
N THR A 582 24.47 -35.08 -2.80
CA THR A 582 23.35 -36.04 -2.76
C THR A 582 22.13 -35.51 -3.51
N LEU A 583 21.34 -36.40 -4.10
CA LEU A 583 20.11 -36.06 -4.79
C LEU A 583 19.18 -35.20 -3.90
N ASN A 584 19.03 -35.60 -2.64
CA ASN A 584 18.16 -34.84 -1.67
C ASN A 584 18.68 -33.45 -1.42
N TYR A 585 19.98 -33.21 -1.35
CA TYR A 585 20.55 -31.87 -1.19
C TYR A 585 20.24 -30.99 -2.42
N ARG A 586 20.46 -31.49 -3.64
CA ARG A 586 20.22 -30.79 -4.90
C ARG A 586 18.74 -30.43 -5.07
N ILE A 587 17.82 -31.35 -4.73
CA ILE A 587 16.38 -31.08 -4.71
C ILE A 587 16.05 -30.03 -3.65
N ALA A 588 16.59 -30.14 -2.43
CA ALA A 588 16.33 -29.20 -1.36
C ALA A 588 16.81 -27.78 -1.71
N GLU A 589 17.92 -27.64 -2.41
CA GLU A 589 18.41 -26.35 -2.88
C GLU A 589 17.52 -25.77 -3.98
N ALA A 590 17.08 -26.58 -4.95
CA ALA A 590 16.12 -26.14 -5.97
C ALA A 590 14.81 -25.65 -5.34
N GLU A 591 14.32 -26.36 -4.34
CA GLU A 591 13.15 -25.96 -3.55
C GLU A 591 13.37 -24.64 -2.80
N ARG A 592 14.55 -24.47 -2.16
CA ARG A 592 14.92 -23.22 -1.47
C ARG A 592 14.96 -22.04 -2.44
N LEU A 593 15.48 -22.24 -3.65
CA LEU A 593 15.55 -21.24 -4.70
C LEU A 593 14.23 -21.06 -5.47
N LYS A 594 13.16 -21.75 -5.05
CA LYS A 594 11.82 -21.66 -5.65
C LYS A 594 11.83 -22.01 -7.15
N THR A 595 12.71 -22.91 -7.59
CA THR A 595 12.77 -23.36 -8.99
C THR A 595 11.45 -24.05 -9.34
N PRO A 596 10.67 -23.58 -10.33
CA PRO A 596 9.31 -24.08 -10.61
C PRO A 596 9.29 -25.58 -10.92
N TYR A 597 10.25 -26.05 -11.72
CA TYR A 597 10.31 -27.45 -12.18
C TYR A 597 11.67 -28.07 -11.97
N MET A 598 11.67 -29.34 -11.55
CA MET A 598 12.86 -30.16 -11.41
C MET A 598 12.66 -31.48 -12.17
N ALA A 599 13.44 -31.72 -13.20
CA ALA A 599 13.49 -32.99 -13.95
C ALA A 599 14.58 -33.89 -13.37
N VAL A 600 14.21 -34.93 -12.64
CA VAL A 600 15.12 -35.93 -12.09
C VAL A 600 15.25 -37.06 -13.08
N ILE A 601 16.50 -37.45 -13.40
CA ILE A 601 16.81 -38.45 -14.40
C ILE A 601 17.68 -39.57 -13.78
N GLY A 602 17.13 -40.77 -13.77
CA GLY A 602 17.79 -41.99 -13.40
C GLY A 602 17.88 -42.96 -14.58
N LYS A 603 18.41 -44.17 -14.35
CA LYS A 603 18.56 -45.21 -15.40
C LYS A 603 17.23 -45.56 -16.07
N ARG A 604 16.15 -45.67 -15.30
CA ARG A 604 14.79 -45.97 -15.81
C ARG A 604 14.26 -44.89 -16.74
N GLU A 605 14.46 -43.64 -16.38
CA GLU A 605 14.07 -42.48 -17.17
C GLU A 605 14.83 -42.43 -18.50
N VAL A 606 16.14 -42.74 -18.48
CA VAL A 606 16.96 -42.83 -19.70
C VAL A 606 16.46 -43.94 -20.62
N GLU A 607 16.23 -45.15 -20.08
CA GLU A 607 15.76 -46.32 -20.86
C GLU A 607 14.37 -46.06 -21.49
N ALA A 608 13.50 -45.33 -20.77
CA ALA A 608 12.13 -45.02 -21.21
C ALA A 608 12.03 -43.71 -22.05
N GLY A 609 13.09 -42.93 -22.18
CA GLY A 609 13.03 -41.60 -22.82
C GLY A 609 12.18 -40.59 -22.06
N THR A 610 12.07 -40.70 -20.74
CA THR A 610 11.23 -39.90 -19.87
C THR A 610 12.01 -39.11 -18.84
N VAL A 611 11.34 -38.29 -18.05
CA VAL A 611 11.87 -37.62 -16.85
C VAL A 611 10.89 -37.78 -15.69
N ALA A 612 11.41 -37.80 -14.46
CA ALA A 612 10.61 -37.72 -13.24
C ALA A 612 10.45 -36.21 -12.84
N LEU A 613 9.37 -35.58 -13.26
CA LEU A 613 9.12 -34.16 -13.06
C LEU A 613 8.56 -33.90 -11.67
N ARG A 614 9.18 -32.97 -10.96
CA ARG A 614 8.67 -32.37 -9.70
C ARG A 614 8.31 -30.91 -9.92
N GLU A 615 7.21 -30.48 -9.33
CA GLU A 615 6.78 -29.10 -9.32
C GLU A 615 6.95 -28.50 -7.90
N HIS A 616 7.67 -27.39 -7.78
CA HIS A 616 7.89 -26.72 -6.48
C HIS A 616 6.58 -26.46 -5.72
N ARG A 617 5.56 -25.94 -6.41
CA ARG A 617 4.25 -25.57 -5.80
C ARG A 617 3.48 -26.74 -5.19
N LEU A 618 3.72 -27.96 -5.65
CA LEU A 618 3.03 -29.16 -5.18
C LEU A 618 3.69 -29.76 -3.94
N GLY A 619 4.85 -29.21 -3.52
CA GLY A 619 5.57 -29.58 -2.33
C GLY A 619 6.37 -30.88 -2.46
N ARG A 620 7.22 -31.11 -1.47
CA ARG A 620 8.18 -32.25 -1.47
C ARG A 620 7.55 -33.63 -1.37
N THR A 621 6.35 -33.72 -0.82
CA THR A 621 5.69 -35.00 -0.56
C THR A 621 4.97 -35.58 -1.76
N GLN A 622 4.78 -34.80 -2.82
CA GLN A 622 4.12 -35.29 -4.03
C GLN A 622 5.01 -36.22 -4.83
N LYS A 623 4.42 -37.28 -5.35
CA LYS A 623 5.11 -38.21 -6.28
C LYS A 623 5.44 -37.47 -7.58
N PRO A 624 6.66 -37.66 -8.13
CA PRO A 624 6.99 -37.08 -9.42
C PRO A 624 6.08 -37.59 -10.53
N GLN A 625 5.75 -36.71 -11.46
CA GLN A 625 5.06 -37.06 -12.69
C GLN A 625 6.08 -37.62 -13.71
N ILE A 626 5.81 -38.74 -14.32
CA ILE A 626 6.66 -39.30 -15.38
C ILE A 626 6.15 -38.78 -16.71
N LEU A 627 6.99 -38.02 -17.44
CA LEU A 627 6.67 -37.41 -18.73
C LEU A 627 7.75 -37.76 -19.77
N GLY A 628 7.33 -37.87 -21.03
CA GLY A 628 8.26 -37.86 -22.16
C GLY A 628 8.98 -36.50 -22.25
N VAL A 629 10.24 -36.50 -22.73
CA VAL A 629 11.02 -35.26 -22.85
C VAL A 629 10.32 -34.26 -23.78
N ASP A 630 9.72 -34.71 -24.90
CA ASP A 630 9.01 -33.85 -25.84
C ASP A 630 7.75 -33.22 -25.20
N GLU A 631 7.02 -34.03 -24.44
CA GLU A 631 5.84 -33.57 -23.71
C GLU A 631 6.21 -32.51 -22.65
N LEU A 632 7.28 -32.74 -21.89
CA LEU A 632 7.82 -31.77 -20.95
C LEU A 632 8.15 -30.46 -21.65
N LEU A 633 8.91 -30.48 -22.72
CA LEU A 633 9.31 -29.26 -23.44
C LEU A 633 8.10 -28.51 -24.03
N ALA A 634 7.18 -29.22 -24.66
CA ALA A 634 5.95 -28.64 -25.19
C ALA A 634 5.11 -27.96 -24.10
N ARG A 635 4.98 -28.60 -22.93
CA ARG A 635 4.27 -28.04 -21.77
C ARG A 635 4.94 -26.77 -21.26
N LEU A 636 6.24 -26.79 -20.99
CA LEU A 636 6.94 -25.66 -20.40
C LEU A 636 7.04 -24.47 -21.37
N THR A 637 7.30 -24.72 -22.65
CA THR A 637 7.33 -23.66 -23.67
C THR A 637 5.95 -23.01 -23.86
N HIS A 638 4.87 -23.80 -23.83
CA HIS A 638 3.52 -23.28 -23.87
C HIS A 638 3.20 -22.40 -22.65
N GLU A 639 3.57 -22.86 -21.44
CA GLU A 639 3.37 -22.10 -20.19
C GLU A 639 4.12 -20.76 -20.21
N VAL A 640 5.35 -20.75 -20.74
CA VAL A 640 6.13 -19.51 -20.92
C VAL A 640 5.48 -18.60 -21.95
N ALA A 641 5.10 -19.14 -23.13
CA ALA A 641 4.54 -18.36 -24.21
C ALA A 641 3.18 -17.70 -23.88
N THR A 642 2.38 -18.41 -23.07
CA THR A 642 1.07 -17.91 -22.60
C THR A 642 1.17 -17.05 -21.34
N ARG A 643 2.37 -16.90 -20.76
CA ARG A 643 2.60 -16.23 -19.48
C ARG A 643 1.64 -16.74 -18.38
N ALA A 644 1.42 -18.05 -18.36
CA ALA A 644 0.46 -18.68 -17.47
C ALA A 644 0.77 -18.39 -16.01
N LEU A 645 -0.30 -18.10 -15.23
CA LEU A 645 -0.20 -17.93 -13.78
C LEU A 645 -0.01 -19.31 -13.10
N PRO A 646 0.63 -19.37 -11.93
CA PRO A 646 0.81 -20.60 -11.19
C PRO A 646 -0.54 -21.28 -10.89
N GLY A 647 -0.72 -22.52 -11.33
CA GLY A 647 -1.94 -23.29 -11.10
C GLY A 647 -2.93 -23.35 -12.27
N ALA A 648 -2.69 -22.64 -13.36
CA ALA A 648 -3.57 -22.59 -14.53
C ALA A 648 -3.58 -23.88 -15.39
N HIS A 649 -3.09 -25.02 -14.90
CA HIS A 649 -3.07 -26.29 -15.62
C HIS A 649 -4.37 -27.09 -15.40
N GLY A 650 -5.43 -26.69 -16.08
CA GLY A 650 -6.60 -27.49 -16.40
C GLY A 650 -6.94 -27.28 -17.86
N PRO A 651 -7.59 -28.26 -18.58
CA PRO A 651 -8.15 -27.99 -19.90
C PRO A 651 -9.07 -26.78 -19.77
N ALA A 652 -9.00 -25.87 -20.74
CA ALA A 652 -9.72 -24.60 -20.75
C ALA A 652 -11.16 -24.75 -20.20
N ALA A 653 -11.38 -24.35 -18.97
CA ALA A 653 -12.71 -24.12 -18.43
C ALA A 653 -13.18 -22.80 -19.00
N GLY A 654 -14.23 -22.87 -19.81
CA GLY A 654 -14.84 -21.75 -20.49
C GLY A 654 -15.11 -20.57 -19.56
N SER A 655 -14.95 -19.42 -20.10
CA SER A 655 -15.32 -18.12 -19.56
C SER A 655 -16.58 -18.14 -18.69
N GLY A 656 -16.39 -17.92 -17.40
CA GLY A 656 -17.45 -17.72 -16.43
C GLY A 656 -16.95 -16.78 -15.35
N ALA A 657 -16.89 -15.49 -15.70
CA ALA A 657 -16.81 -14.44 -14.70
C ALA A 657 -18.09 -14.45 -13.88
N GLN A 658 -18.05 -14.98 -12.66
CA GLN A 658 -19.08 -14.74 -11.68
C GLN A 658 -18.45 -14.05 -10.48
N ALA A 659 -18.75 -12.76 -10.42
CA ALA A 659 -18.48 -11.90 -9.29
C ALA A 659 -19.10 -12.50 -8.03
N ALA A 660 -18.33 -12.67 -6.98
CA ALA A 660 -18.84 -12.80 -5.64
C ALA A 660 -19.25 -11.40 -5.17
N ALA A 661 -20.55 -11.15 -5.26
CA ALA A 661 -21.22 -10.15 -4.44
C ALA A 661 -21.81 -10.93 -3.26
N ASP A 662 -21.26 -10.68 -2.06
CA ASP A 662 -21.98 -10.64 -0.79
C ASP A 662 -21.08 -9.97 0.27
#